data_47d11747c60e0ea5ef3f68bd5bcb80ac
#
_entry.id   47d11747c60e0ea5ef3f68bd5bcb80ac
#
_cell.length_a   1.000
_cell.length_b   1.000
_cell.length_c   1.000
_cell.angle_alpha   90.00
_cell.angle_beta   90.00
_cell.angle_gamma   90.00
#
_symmetry.space_group_name_H-M   'P 1'
#
loop_
_entity.id
_entity.type
_entity.pdbx_description
1 polymer ?
#
loop_
_entity_poly.entity_id
_entity_poly.type
_entity_poly.pdbx_seq_one_letter_code
_entity_poly.pdbx_strand_id
1 'polypeptide(L)'
;MNYHNSTVVGLREEFTRRGLSSTGIRLKKDLIARLQQHDNDNNVNAQPSVVNSEPDFDSSSVTVEADESLPATVKAEALPVPPYEPSEYGSDDLFDELDADALISASQQSQSAFPKPESSFAIPPTSKLKRPLPEDNDDDDFSGDDMFNDPSIEEIWTSSQQERRDAAPPADKSEHIALIRRLLREKFGYPGFRGEQEKAILSILRGENTLTIFPTGAGKSLCYQIPAIAFPLIDKMSGNERPHGAGITLVVSPLIALMKDQTDALKKRGVAADCSDSTKTYEQHQQIHADIHSGKLRLLYVSPEKLSNEAFVASMKHVAGGVRLVAVDEAHCISEWGHSFRPTYLMVERFTKEIKAERVICLTATATPKVADDVRAAFNILERNEFRTSPYRPNLRLEAVATDSQEAKLPLLFKWLREHPGPIIVYVTLQQQAEDLCKTLRQKSFNAAFYHAGMKVEEXTAVQDSFMADEIRIVVATIAFGMGIDKSDIRGVVHLDLASTVEEYSQQIGRAGRDGEPGFCIMFICHADIYLRQNFSLGDLPSRNSLLRLLKDVLGRERTPDVEGEVIKLAHRDLSTLYDIRLSPLGVVFAALELRFGLLRAITPEYTSYQFEDKGRYHAVASSDHSPEARAIYSMSTKAVKNFTFDMNAATRRGLMRADLVRKLDSWNATGVVMLKTSGVMNRYRVLSPPPTAEEDIQALADDLYADMAQREKDALGRIDQMVGLITGKSCFALGLAQHFGMELSDGRSSCGHCTYCARXEAATLSPKPAPPLNVEGVKRVLAVCPHDDSRLLARVAFGIKSPRITQLKLDQNPVFESLADHEFSTLLREFEAACRTAARGPLDVMPTPVKAKNSPTATWSADRSGSANSARGRGGTNSYSRGGSKSYSSGYKRGGSSSGNSYSRGGYKRGRGSYGSYR
;
A
#
# COMPACT_ATOMS: atom_id res chain seq x y z
N MET A 1 36.30 24.10 -1.64
CA MET A 1 36.48 22.64 -1.54
C MET A 1 35.26 22.01 -0.87
N ASN A 2 34.87 20.78 -1.32
CA ASN A 2 33.72 20.09 -0.74
C ASN A 2 34.15 19.20 0.43
N TYR A 3 34.02 19.71 1.64
CA TYR A 3 34.46 19.04 2.87
C TYR A 3 33.51 17.95 3.40
N HIS A 4 32.30 17.88 2.85
CA HIS A 4 31.28 16.95 3.36
C HIS A 4 31.66 15.49 3.16
N ASN A 5 32.42 15.20 2.11
CA ASN A 5 32.86 13.84 1.77
C ASN A 5 34.14 13.41 2.51
N SER A 6 34.78 14.32 3.25
CA SER A 6 36.05 14.03 3.96
C SER A 6 35.77 13.30 5.29
N THR A 7 36.67 12.41 5.70
CA THR A 7 36.63 11.77 7.02
C THR A 7 37.00 12.81 8.10
N VAL A 8 36.67 12.53 9.38
CA VAL A 8 37.05 13.39 10.50
C VAL A 8 38.58 13.53 10.60
N VAL A 9 39.31 12.46 10.31
CA VAL A 9 40.76 12.45 10.27
C VAL A 9 41.28 13.40 9.17
N GLY A 10 40.77 13.25 7.95
CA GLY A 10 41.12 14.10 6.81
C GLY A 10 40.81 15.59 7.03
N LEU A 11 39.69 15.90 7.72
CA LEU A 11 39.35 17.27 8.08
C LEU A 11 40.36 17.85 9.11
N ARG A 12 40.81 17.07 10.06
CA ARG A 12 41.81 17.49 11.05
C ARG A 12 43.20 17.69 10.43
N GLU A 13 43.58 16.84 9.48
CA GLU A 13 44.78 17.01 8.68
C GLU A 13 44.73 18.32 7.88
N GLU A 14 43.59 18.65 7.32
CA GLU A 14 43.36 19.90 6.59
C GLU A 14 43.46 21.13 7.52
N PHE A 15 42.97 21.03 8.76
CA PHE A 15 43.17 22.05 9.78
C PHE A 15 44.65 22.27 10.02
N THR A 16 45.42 21.21 10.23
CA THR A 16 46.85 21.25 10.45
C THR A 16 47.56 21.91 9.25
N ARG A 17 47.22 21.50 8.04
CA ARG A 17 47.79 22.02 6.81
C ARG A 17 47.59 23.54 6.65
N ARG A 18 46.46 24.05 7.20
CA ARG A 18 46.12 25.50 7.16
C ARG A 18 46.57 26.29 8.38
N GLY A 19 47.26 25.65 9.31
CA GLY A 19 47.70 26.29 10.57
C GLY A 19 46.56 26.59 11.53
N LEU A 20 45.40 25.89 11.37
CA LEU A 20 44.24 26.08 12.23
C LEU A 20 44.25 25.04 13.36
N SER A 21 43.79 25.45 14.54
CA SER A 21 43.64 24.50 15.65
C SER A 21 42.28 23.80 15.61
N SER A 22 42.29 22.48 15.62
CA SER A 22 41.09 21.62 15.73
C SER A 22 40.80 21.21 17.18
N THR A 23 41.57 21.72 18.16
CA THR A 23 41.45 21.40 19.59
C THR A 23 40.09 21.88 20.11
N GLY A 24 39.36 20.99 20.78
CA GLY A 24 38.03 21.30 21.33
C GLY A 24 36.87 21.09 20.39
N ILE A 25 37.11 20.88 19.09
CA ILE A 25 36.04 20.62 18.11
C ILE A 25 35.77 19.10 18.03
N ARG A 26 34.59 18.68 18.50
CA ARG A 26 34.24 17.25 18.61
C ARG A 26 33.40 16.72 17.44
N LEU A 27 32.59 17.58 16.82
CA LEU A 27 31.63 17.15 15.77
C LEU A 27 32.18 17.45 14.38
N LYS A 28 32.00 16.51 13.45
CA LYS A 28 32.38 16.62 12.02
C LYS A 28 31.83 17.90 11.38
N LYS A 29 30.57 18.24 11.67
CA LYS A 29 29.91 19.43 11.10
C LYS A 29 30.60 20.74 11.50
N ASP A 30 31.13 20.80 12.73
CA ASP A 30 31.78 22.01 13.24
C ASP A 30 33.19 22.21 12.64
N LEU A 31 33.89 21.10 12.34
CA LEU A 31 35.12 21.11 11.57
C LEU A 31 34.89 21.67 10.16
N ILE A 32 33.84 21.19 9.49
CA ILE A 32 33.46 21.65 8.14
C ILE A 32 33.12 23.13 8.17
N ALA A 33 32.25 23.57 9.08
CA ALA A 33 31.83 24.96 9.19
C ALA A 33 33.03 25.90 9.37
N ARG A 34 34.00 25.51 10.21
CA ARG A 34 35.19 26.31 10.46
C ARG A 34 36.13 26.39 9.24
N LEU A 35 36.27 25.31 8.46
CA LEU A 35 37.03 25.31 7.22
C LEU A 35 36.34 26.15 6.13
N GLN A 36 35.03 26.10 6.04
CA GLN A 36 34.26 26.93 5.12
C GLN A 36 34.33 28.41 5.47
N GLN A 37 34.28 28.74 6.77
CA GLN A 37 34.46 30.12 7.24
C GLN A 37 35.83 30.65 6.84
N HIS A 38 36.91 29.88 7.08
CA HIS A 38 38.27 30.24 6.69
C HIS A 38 38.41 30.45 5.17
N ASP A 39 37.74 29.59 4.34
CA ASP A 39 37.71 29.74 2.89
C ASP A 39 37.02 31.05 2.49
N ASN A 40 35.91 31.40 3.13
CA ASN A 40 35.16 32.64 2.85
C ASN A 40 35.98 33.88 3.27
N ASP A 41 36.59 33.86 4.46
CA ASP A 41 37.41 34.96 4.99
C ASP A 41 38.61 35.23 4.06
N ASN A 42 39.25 34.20 3.51
CA ASN A 42 40.35 34.35 2.58
C ASN A 42 39.87 34.83 1.19
N ASN A 43 38.65 34.53 0.79
CA ASN A 43 38.10 34.97 -0.50
C ASN A 43 37.66 36.45 -0.51
N VAL A 44 37.28 36.96 0.69
CA VAL A 44 36.90 38.37 0.83
C VAL A 44 38.15 39.30 0.77
N ASN A 45 39.33 38.78 1.17
CA ASN A 45 40.59 39.58 1.16
C ASN A 45 41.33 39.59 -0.22
N ALA A 46 40.75 38.98 -1.25
CA ALA A 46 41.38 38.81 -2.58
C ALA A 46 40.78 39.65 -3.72
N GLN A 47 39.98 40.69 -3.39
CA GLN A 47 39.44 41.56 -4.46
C GLN A 47 40.24 42.88 -4.62
N PRO A 48 40.79 43.15 -5.80
CA PRO A 48 41.35 44.48 -6.09
C PRO A 48 40.23 45.44 -6.59
N SER A 49 40.29 46.65 -6.09
CA SER A 49 39.43 47.76 -6.46
C SER A 49 39.56 48.18 -7.93
N VAL A 50 38.44 48.21 -8.65
CA VAL A 50 38.41 48.87 -9.99
C VAL A 50 37.16 49.73 -10.13
N VAL A 51 37.43 50.95 -10.58
CA VAL A 51 36.55 52.10 -10.76
C VAL A 51 35.64 51.95 -12.00
N ASN A 52 34.46 52.53 -11.88
CA ASN A 52 33.42 52.69 -12.92
C ASN A 52 33.89 53.33 -14.23
N SER A 53 33.35 52.81 -15.35
CA SER A 53 32.89 53.64 -16.47
C SER A 53 32.17 52.78 -17.52
N GLU A 54 30.90 53.08 -17.80
CA GLU A 54 30.23 52.75 -19.06
C GLU A 54 30.67 53.78 -20.13
N PRO A 55 30.55 53.62 -21.48
CA PRO A 55 29.35 53.27 -22.21
C PRO A 55 29.48 52.59 -23.60
N ASP A 56 28.30 52.15 -24.07
CA ASP A 56 27.75 52.11 -25.45
C ASP A 56 28.34 51.31 -26.62
N PHE A 57 27.42 50.46 -27.14
CA PHE A 57 27.10 50.15 -28.55
C PHE A 57 28.20 49.79 -29.58
N ASP A 58 28.17 48.67 -30.24
CA ASP A 58 27.56 48.45 -31.57
C ASP A 58 27.81 47.06 -32.15
N SER A 59 26.91 46.67 -33.04
CA SER A 59 26.79 45.41 -33.74
C SER A 59 27.90 45.16 -34.79
N SER A 60 28.22 43.89 -34.94
CA SER A 60 28.30 43.25 -36.25
C SER A 60 28.88 41.83 -36.22
N SER A 61 28.27 41.02 -37.05
CA SER A 61 28.51 39.68 -37.45
C SER A 61 29.95 39.22 -37.72
N VAL A 62 30.26 37.99 -37.48
CA VAL A 62 30.88 37.04 -38.45
C VAL A 62 31.01 35.62 -37.85
N THR A 63 30.78 34.65 -38.67
CA THR A 63 30.65 33.21 -38.63
C THR A 63 31.91 32.39 -38.31
N VAL A 64 31.61 31.18 -37.79
CA VAL A 64 32.20 29.84 -38.07
C VAL A 64 33.46 29.43 -37.27
N GLU A 65 33.44 28.43 -36.51
CA GLU A 65 33.77 27.02 -36.72
C GLU A 65 33.68 26.22 -35.43
N ALA A 66 33.34 24.91 -35.59
CA ALA A 66 33.12 23.97 -34.55
C ALA A 66 34.40 23.41 -33.91
N ASP A 67 34.38 23.18 -32.62
CA ASP A 67 35.23 22.17 -32.05
C ASP A 67 34.54 21.52 -30.82
N GLU A 68 34.59 20.21 -30.79
CA GLU A 68 33.96 19.33 -29.84
C GLU A 68 34.67 19.30 -28.49
N SER A 69 33.97 19.62 -27.42
CA SER A 69 34.19 19.03 -26.12
C SER A 69 33.07 19.38 -25.18
N LEU A 70 32.35 18.36 -24.77
CA LEU A 70 31.25 18.41 -23.80
C LEU A 70 31.76 18.67 -22.38
N PRO A 71 31.23 19.65 -21.67
CA PRO A 71 31.42 19.69 -20.24
C PRO A 71 30.23 19.04 -19.49
N ALA A 72 30.59 18.44 -18.36
CA ALA A 72 29.79 17.65 -17.46
C ALA A 72 28.50 18.31 -16.97
N THR A 73 27.49 17.47 -16.85
CA THR A 73 26.19 17.70 -16.23
C THR A 73 26.27 18.37 -14.85
N VAL A 74 25.61 19.48 -14.73
CA VAL A 74 25.32 20.10 -13.43
C VAL A 74 24.25 19.25 -12.73
N LYS A 75 24.65 18.57 -11.67
CA LYS A 75 23.70 17.91 -10.76
C LYS A 75 22.96 18.99 -9.95
N ALA A 76 21.66 19.08 -10.14
CA ALA A 76 20.82 19.86 -9.26
C ALA A 76 20.83 19.21 -7.87
N GLU A 77 21.26 19.94 -6.85
CA GLU A 77 21.22 19.47 -5.46
C GLU A 77 19.76 19.37 -5.00
N ALA A 78 19.34 18.14 -4.72
CA ALA A 78 18.06 17.90 -4.05
C ALA A 78 18.19 18.28 -2.58
N LEU A 79 17.32 19.12 -2.10
CA LEU A 79 17.19 19.44 -0.67
C LEU A 79 16.83 18.17 0.09
N PRO A 80 17.37 17.91 1.28
CA PRO A 80 17.09 16.70 2.04
C PRO A 80 15.62 16.63 2.47
N VAL A 81 14.95 15.57 2.03
CA VAL A 81 13.60 15.24 2.47
C VAL A 81 13.70 14.69 3.90
N PRO A 82 12.88 15.18 4.85
CA PRO A 82 12.92 14.65 6.22
C PRO A 82 12.51 13.18 6.29
N PRO A 83 13.05 12.42 7.25
CA PRO A 83 12.79 10.98 7.33
C PRO A 83 11.30 10.68 7.61
N TYR A 84 10.71 9.90 6.73
CA TYR A 84 9.36 9.39 6.83
C TYR A 84 9.38 8.02 7.52
N GLU A 85 8.71 7.93 8.66
CA GLU A 85 8.36 6.61 9.21
C GLU A 85 7.10 6.15 8.47
N PRO A 86 7.13 5.01 7.77
CA PRO A 86 5.92 4.57 7.11
C PRO A 86 4.84 4.25 8.14
N SER A 87 3.87 5.13 8.27
CA SER A 87 2.61 4.73 8.86
C SER A 87 1.98 3.72 7.88
N GLU A 88 1.44 2.65 8.39
CA GLU A 88 0.73 1.63 7.59
C GLU A 88 -0.38 2.24 6.69
N TYR A 89 -0.69 3.49 6.95
CA TYR A 89 -1.62 4.31 6.17
C TYR A 89 -0.95 5.66 5.95
N GLY A 90 -0.64 5.99 4.73
CA GLY A 90 -0.11 7.30 4.37
C GLY A 90 -1.08 8.41 4.80
N SER A 91 -0.52 9.53 5.24
CA SER A 91 -1.33 10.69 5.63
C SER A 91 -1.88 11.38 4.39
N ASP A 92 -2.99 10.87 3.87
CA ASP A 92 -3.70 11.47 2.73
C ASP A 92 -4.81 12.45 3.20
N ASP A 93 -4.68 12.96 4.43
CA ASP A 93 -5.67 13.86 5.04
C ASP A 93 -5.82 15.21 4.34
N LEU A 94 -4.88 15.56 3.46
CA LEU A 94 -4.86 16.86 2.77
C LEU A 94 -6.05 17.12 1.83
N PHE A 95 -6.73 16.08 1.34
CA PHE A 95 -7.91 16.26 0.49
C PHE A 95 -9.22 16.43 1.29
N ASP A 96 -9.27 15.90 2.51
CA ASP A 96 -10.45 16.07 3.37
C ASP A 96 -10.62 17.51 3.89
N GLU A 97 -9.53 18.28 3.86
CA GLU A 97 -9.52 19.64 4.35
C GLU A 97 -9.99 20.69 3.32
N LEU A 98 -10.11 20.29 2.08
CA LEU A 98 -10.70 21.15 1.06
C LEU A 98 -12.21 20.97 1.15
N ASP A 99 -12.85 21.94 1.74
CA ASP A 99 -14.30 22.00 1.89
C ASP A 99 -14.97 21.73 0.54
N ALA A 100 -15.72 20.64 0.44
CA ALA A 100 -16.43 20.25 -0.78
C ALA A 100 -17.38 21.36 -1.24
N ASP A 101 -17.97 22.08 -0.28
CA ASP A 101 -18.85 23.22 -0.58
C ASP A 101 -18.09 24.42 -1.12
N ALA A 102 -16.87 24.66 -0.64
CA ALA A 102 -15.99 25.71 -1.17
C ALA A 102 -15.54 25.40 -2.61
N LEU A 103 -15.29 24.12 -2.92
CA LEU A 103 -14.92 23.68 -4.26
C LEU A 103 -16.12 23.81 -5.24
N ILE A 104 -17.30 23.43 -4.79
CA ILE A 104 -18.54 23.59 -5.57
C ILE A 104 -18.81 25.08 -5.80
N SER A 105 -18.64 25.90 -4.77
CA SER A 105 -18.81 27.36 -4.84
C SER A 105 -17.80 28.02 -5.79
N ALA A 106 -16.53 27.60 -5.75
CA ALA A 106 -15.49 28.10 -6.66
C ALA A 106 -15.77 27.69 -8.11
N SER A 107 -16.26 26.47 -8.34
CA SER A 107 -16.70 25.99 -9.64
C SER A 107 -17.91 26.78 -10.19
N GLN A 108 -18.84 27.13 -9.32
CA GLN A 108 -20.02 27.94 -9.69
C GLN A 108 -19.64 29.40 -9.97
N GLN A 109 -18.71 29.97 -9.22
CA GLN A 109 -18.23 31.35 -9.45
C GLN A 109 -17.43 31.47 -10.76
N SER A 110 -16.70 30.44 -11.17
CA SER A 110 -15.99 30.46 -12.45
C SER A 110 -16.96 30.35 -13.64
N GLN A 111 -18.15 29.75 -13.43
CA GLN A 111 -19.17 29.69 -14.47
C GLN A 111 -19.98 31.01 -14.61
N SER A 112 -19.98 31.88 -13.59
CA SER A 112 -20.72 33.15 -13.63
C SER A 112 -19.94 34.31 -14.27
N ALA A 113 -18.70 34.11 -14.66
CA ALA A 113 -17.83 35.12 -15.24
C ALA A 113 -17.89 35.21 -16.79
N PHE A 114 -18.73 34.41 -17.45
CA PHE A 114 -18.92 34.49 -18.90
C PHE A 114 -20.25 35.14 -19.22
N PRO A 115 -20.32 36.10 -20.16
CA PRO A 115 -21.59 36.72 -20.54
C PRO A 115 -22.52 35.70 -21.22
N LYS A 116 -23.75 35.65 -20.80
CA LYS A 116 -24.81 34.81 -21.40
C LYS A 116 -24.99 35.21 -22.88
N PRO A 117 -24.98 34.31 -23.85
CA PRO A 117 -25.39 34.60 -25.19
C PRO A 117 -26.92 34.84 -25.21
N GLU A 118 -27.34 35.95 -25.76
CA GLU A 118 -28.76 36.28 -25.95
C GLU A 118 -29.42 35.24 -26.84
N SER A 119 -30.49 34.69 -26.30
CA SER A 119 -31.31 33.68 -26.96
C SER A 119 -32.24 34.25 -28.03
N SER A 120 -32.17 33.72 -29.21
CA SER A 120 -33.35 33.65 -30.04
C SER A 120 -33.22 32.63 -31.15
N PHE A 121 -33.61 31.39 -30.88
CA PHE A 121 -34.10 30.49 -31.93
C PHE A 121 -35.11 29.53 -31.28
N ALA A 122 -36.36 29.73 -31.65
CA ALA A 122 -37.46 28.86 -31.24
C ALA A 122 -37.44 27.57 -32.07
N ILE A 123 -37.49 26.44 -31.38
CA ILE A 123 -37.63 25.10 -31.97
C ILE A 123 -39.12 24.86 -32.20
N PRO A 124 -39.61 24.51 -33.40
CA PRO A 124 -41.02 24.23 -33.61
C PRO A 124 -41.43 22.89 -32.96
N PRO A 125 -42.68 22.79 -32.45
CA PRO A 125 -43.16 21.60 -31.76
C PRO A 125 -43.39 20.42 -32.68
N THR A 126 -42.83 19.28 -32.34
CA THR A 126 -43.17 18.02 -33.03
C THR A 126 -44.57 17.55 -32.65
N SER A 127 -45.31 17.15 -33.67
CA SER A 127 -46.71 16.76 -33.62
C SER A 127 -46.95 15.53 -32.73
N LYS A 128 -47.89 15.67 -31.80
CA LYS A 128 -48.42 14.60 -30.95
C LYS A 128 -49.29 13.64 -31.77
N LEU A 129 -48.90 12.37 -31.87
CA LEU A 129 -49.79 11.29 -32.25
C LEU A 129 -50.46 10.76 -30.97
N LYS A 130 -51.72 11.12 -30.79
CA LYS A 130 -52.59 10.58 -29.75
C LYS A 130 -53.12 9.22 -30.20
N ARG A 131 -52.90 8.19 -29.39
CA ARG A 131 -53.75 6.97 -29.43
C ARG A 131 -54.69 7.03 -28.21
N PRO A 132 -55.97 6.64 -28.36
CA PRO A 132 -56.91 6.72 -27.24
C PRO A 132 -56.74 5.59 -26.24
N LEU A 133 -56.85 5.92 -25.00
CA LEU A 133 -56.93 5.01 -23.85
C LEU A 133 -58.42 4.54 -23.73
N PRO A 134 -58.70 3.27 -23.43
CA PRO A 134 -60.00 2.86 -22.96
C PRO A 134 -60.15 3.26 -21.47
N GLU A 135 -61.31 3.83 -21.14
CA GLU A 135 -61.71 4.02 -19.74
C GLU A 135 -62.25 2.70 -19.19
N ASP A 136 -61.97 2.41 -18.00
CA ASP A 136 -62.84 2.00 -16.89
C ASP A 136 -62.25 0.95 -15.95
N ASN A 137 -62.25 1.37 -14.70
CA ASN A 137 -62.66 0.70 -13.47
C ASN A 137 -61.74 -0.25 -12.73
N ASP A 138 -61.58 0.13 -11.52
CA ASP A 138 -61.54 -0.56 -10.24
C ASP A 138 -60.15 -0.83 -9.64
N ASP A 139 -60.13 -0.31 -8.46
CA ASP A 139 -59.15 -0.42 -7.40
C ASP A 139 -58.51 -1.79 -7.28
N ASP A 140 -57.15 -1.81 -7.48
CA ASP A 140 -56.30 -2.80 -6.83
C ASP A 140 -54.93 -2.19 -6.46
N ASP A 141 -54.65 -2.33 -5.20
CA ASP A 141 -53.45 -1.92 -4.47
C ASP A 141 -52.23 -2.59 -5.07
N PHE A 142 -51.47 -1.89 -5.94
CA PHE A 142 -50.22 -2.41 -6.49
C PHE A 142 -49.06 -1.96 -5.63
N SER A 143 -48.59 -2.85 -4.75
CA SER A 143 -47.29 -2.68 -4.08
C SER A 143 -46.17 -2.83 -5.12
N GLY A 144 -45.30 -1.85 -5.21
CA GLY A 144 -44.30 -1.72 -6.28
C GLY A 144 -43.12 -2.69 -6.28
N ASP A 145 -43.20 -3.82 -5.58
CA ASP A 145 -42.10 -4.76 -5.44
C ASP A 145 -42.10 -5.92 -6.43
N ASP A 146 -43.16 -6.09 -7.23
CA ASP A 146 -43.28 -7.25 -8.13
C ASP A 146 -42.76 -7.02 -9.56
N MET A 147 -42.25 -5.82 -9.85
CA MET A 147 -41.80 -5.51 -11.23
C MET A 147 -40.41 -5.98 -11.58
N PHE A 148 -39.63 -6.45 -10.58
CA PHE A 148 -38.26 -6.92 -10.82
C PHE A 148 -38.06 -8.45 -10.78
N ASN A 149 -39.13 -9.20 -10.57
CA ASN A 149 -39.08 -10.67 -10.44
C ASN A 149 -39.76 -11.43 -11.60
N ASP A 150 -39.84 -10.81 -12.79
CA ASP A 150 -40.34 -11.52 -13.97
C ASP A 150 -39.17 -12.29 -14.66
N PRO A 151 -39.20 -13.62 -14.69
CA PRO A 151 -38.14 -14.41 -15.32
C PRO A 151 -37.93 -14.06 -16.81
N SER A 152 -38.93 -13.54 -17.49
CA SER A 152 -38.82 -13.16 -18.89
C SER A 152 -37.93 -11.92 -19.10
N ILE A 153 -37.84 -11.03 -18.12
CA ILE A 153 -36.96 -9.85 -18.17
C ILE A 153 -35.49 -10.29 -18.00
N GLU A 154 -35.25 -11.27 -17.13
CA GLU A 154 -33.93 -11.84 -16.92
C GLU A 154 -33.43 -12.61 -18.16
N GLU A 155 -34.33 -13.32 -18.86
CA GLU A 155 -34.01 -13.98 -20.11
C GLU A 155 -33.72 -12.99 -21.25
N ILE A 156 -34.45 -11.89 -21.32
CA ILE A 156 -34.25 -10.84 -22.33
C ILE A 156 -32.93 -10.10 -22.04
N TRP A 157 -32.61 -9.87 -20.76
CA TRP A 157 -31.34 -9.23 -20.32
C TRP A 157 -30.14 -10.13 -20.63
N THR A 158 -30.24 -11.42 -20.30
CA THR A 158 -29.19 -12.40 -20.60
C THR A 158 -28.99 -12.60 -22.07
N SER A 159 -30.05 -12.68 -22.87
CA SER A 159 -29.96 -12.85 -24.33
C SER A 159 -29.35 -11.59 -24.99
N SER A 160 -29.71 -10.40 -24.54
CA SER A 160 -29.12 -9.14 -25.06
C SER A 160 -27.65 -8.98 -24.69
N GLN A 161 -27.24 -9.47 -23.50
CA GLN A 161 -25.85 -9.51 -23.12
C GLN A 161 -25.07 -10.56 -23.92
N GLN A 162 -25.66 -11.72 -24.19
CA GLN A 162 -25.05 -12.75 -24.99
C GLN A 162 -24.86 -12.28 -26.45
N GLU A 163 -25.85 -11.58 -27.02
CA GLU A 163 -25.73 -10.96 -28.35
C GLU A 163 -24.60 -9.93 -28.42
N ARG A 164 -24.39 -9.16 -27.36
CA ARG A 164 -23.26 -8.21 -27.26
C ARG A 164 -21.92 -8.94 -27.15
N ARG A 165 -21.87 -10.08 -26.45
CA ARG A 165 -20.66 -10.91 -26.32
C ARG A 165 -20.25 -11.51 -27.65
N ASP A 166 -21.23 -11.94 -28.45
CA ASP A 166 -21.02 -12.66 -29.72
C ASP A 166 -20.84 -11.71 -30.91
N ALA A 167 -21.15 -10.43 -30.76
CA ALA A 167 -20.98 -9.41 -31.81
C ALA A 167 -19.49 -9.19 -32.11
N ALA A 168 -19.13 -9.16 -33.38
CA ALA A 168 -17.79 -8.81 -33.80
C ALA A 168 -17.43 -7.39 -33.34
N PRO A 169 -16.18 -7.12 -32.90
CA PRO A 169 -15.79 -5.78 -32.48
C PRO A 169 -15.91 -4.78 -33.62
N PRO A 170 -16.27 -3.52 -33.37
CA PRO A 170 -16.24 -2.48 -34.38
C PRO A 170 -14.87 -2.39 -35.04
N ALA A 171 -14.83 -2.11 -36.32
CA ALA A 171 -13.57 -1.98 -37.05
C ALA A 171 -12.75 -0.79 -36.52
N ASP A 172 -11.46 -1.01 -36.34
CA ASP A 172 -10.52 0.04 -35.90
C ASP A 172 -10.35 1.09 -37.00
N LYS A 173 -10.44 2.36 -36.62
CA LYS A 173 -10.25 3.46 -37.55
C LYS A 173 -8.77 3.56 -37.93
N SER A 174 -8.46 3.60 -39.22
CA SER A 174 -7.09 3.71 -39.75
C SER A 174 -6.36 4.95 -39.21
N GLU A 175 -7.09 6.04 -39.02
CA GLU A 175 -6.55 7.30 -38.45
C GLU A 175 -6.13 7.12 -36.96
N HIS A 176 -6.86 6.31 -36.19
CA HIS A 176 -6.48 5.98 -34.79
C HIS A 176 -5.20 5.13 -34.77
N ILE A 177 -5.10 4.14 -35.65
CA ILE A 177 -3.90 3.28 -35.78
C ILE A 177 -2.69 4.15 -36.13
N ALA A 178 -2.81 5.02 -37.11
CA ALA A 178 -1.75 5.93 -37.55
C ALA A 178 -1.33 6.86 -36.40
N LEU A 179 -2.31 7.41 -35.67
CA LEU A 179 -2.07 8.32 -34.53
C LEU A 179 -1.27 7.64 -33.42
N ILE A 180 -1.72 6.45 -32.93
CA ILE A 180 -1.04 5.79 -31.80
C ILE A 180 0.37 5.32 -32.17
N ARG A 181 0.59 4.89 -33.42
CA ARG A 181 1.93 4.53 -33.90
C ARG A 181 2.84 5.76 -34.01
N ARG A 182 2.30 6.92 -34.41
CA ARG A 182 3.03 8.21 -34.43
C ARG A 182 3.40 8.61 -32.97
N LEU A 183 2.44 8.58 -32.02
CA LEU A 183 2.69 8.92 -30.63
C LEU A 183 3.75 8.01 -30.00
N LEU A 184 3.72 6.72 -30.31
CA LEU A 184 4.73 5.76 -29.83
C LEU A 184 6.14 6.18 -30.27
N ARG A 185 6.31 6.57 -31.52
CA ARG A 185 7.60 7.00 -32.06
C ARG A 185 8.01 8.37 -31.50
N GLU A 186 7.12 9.37 -31.56
CA GLU A 186 7.45 10.77 -31.24
C GLU A 186 7.62 10.99 -29.72
N LYS A 187 6.76 10.39 -28.89
CA LYS A 187 6.76 10.62 -27.43
C LYS A 187 7.60 9.61 -26.66
N PHE A 188 7.67 8.36 -27.14
CA PHE A 188 8.32 7.27 -26.41
C PHE A 188 9.59 6.75 -27.08
N GLY A 189 9.80 7.07 -28.38
CA GLY A 189 11.01 6.68 -29.10
C GLY A 189 11.06 5.23 -29.55
N TYR A 190 9.93 4.52 -29.50
CA TYR A 190 9.88 3.10 -29.89
C TYR A 190 9.45 2.94 -31.34
N PRO A 191 10.08 2.01 -32.08
CA PRO A 191 9.76 1.82 -33.50
C PRO A 191 8.41 1.15 -33.74
N GLY A 192 7.93 0.33 -32.80
CA GLY A 192 6.66 -0.42 -32.92
C GLY A 192 6.18 -0.97 -31.58
N PHE A 193 4.91 -1.33 -31.54
CA PHE A 193 4.29 -1.99 -30.41
C PHE A 193 4.80 -3.42 -30.27
N ARG A 194 4.77 -3.95 -29.05
CA ARG A 194 5.16 -5.34 -28.72
C ARG A 194 3.91 -6.18 -28.41
N GLY A 195 3.88 -7.42 -28.88
CA GLY A 195 2.81 -8.38 -28.57
C GLY A 195 1.42 -7.77 -28.83
N GLU A 196 0.56 -7.80 -27.83
CA GLU A 196 -0.83 -7.40 -27.92
C GLU A 196 -1.09 -5.92 -27.54
N GLN A 197 -0.04 -5.11 -27.31
CA GLN A 197 -0.18 -3.69 -26.86
C GLN A 197 -1.09 -2.88 -27.79
N GLU A 198 -0.89 -2.97 -29.13
CA GLU A 198 -1.65 -2.19 -30.10
C GLU A 198 -3.15 -2.52 -30.04
N LYS A 199 -3.47 -3.82 -29.95
CA LYS A 199 -4.86 -4.28 -29.86
C LYS A 199 -5.55 -3.79 -28.57
N ALA A 200 -4.83 -3.84 -27.44
CA ALA A 200 -5.33 -3.36 -26.15
C ALA A 200 -5.60 -1.86 -26.20
N ILE A 201 -4.70 -1.06 -26.79
CA ILE A 201 -4.89 0.39 -26.96
C ILE A 201 -6.12 0.67 -27.85
N LEU A 202 -6.23 -0.04 -28.96
CA LEU A 202 -7.35 0.14 -29.88
C LEU A 202 -8.70 -0.19 -29.26
N SER A 203 -8.78 -1.25 -28.40
CA SER A 203 -10.01 -1.55 -27.68
C SER A 203 -10.44 -0.38 -26.78
N ILE A 204 -9.48 0.24 -26.10
CA ILE A 204 -9.74 1.45 -25.27
C ILE A 204 -10.25 2.60 -26.15
N LEU A 205 -9.65 2.83 -27.32
CA LEU A 205 -10.06 3.90 -28.24
C LEU A 205 -11.44 3.66 -28.86
N ARG A 206 -11.88 2.39 -28.96
CA ARG A 206 -13.26 2.04 -29.36
C ARG A 206 -14.27 2.32 -28.24
N GLY A 207 -13.82 2.63 -27.01
CA GLY A 207 -14.70 2.87 -25.85
C GLY A 207 -14.99 1.61 -25.04
N GLU A 208 -14.20 0.58 -25.18
CA GLU A 208 -14.41 -0.71 -24.51
C GLU A 208 -13.50 -0.86 -23.28
N ASN A 209 -14.02 -1.53 -22.24
CA ASN A 209 -13.20 -1.91 -21.08
C ASN A 209 -12.27 -3.06 -21.47
N THR A 210 -11.07 -3.06 -20.93
CA THR A 210 -9.97 -3.92 -21.40
C THR A 210 -9.19 -4.52 -20.23
N LEU A 211 -8.73 -5.77 -20.38
CA LEU A 211 -7.81 -6.45 -19.46
C LEU A 211 -6.53 -6.83 -20.21
N THR A 212 -5.36 -6.42 -19.69
CA THR A 212 -4.07 -6.84 -20.21
C THR A 212 -3.32 -7.68 -19.17
N ILE A 213 -2.90 -8.86 -19.57
CA ILE A 213 -2.10 -9.79 -18.76
C ILE A 213 -0.76 -9.97 -19.48
N PHE A 214 0.15 -9.05 -19.19
CA PHE A 214 1.46 -8.98 -19.84
C PHE A 214 2.57 -9.13 -18.79
N PRO A 215 3.59 -9.96 -19.01
CA PRO A 215 4.66 -10.16 -18.04
C PRO A 215 5.39 -8.86 -17.70
N THR A 216 6.10 -8.86 -16.58
CA THR A 216 6.90 -7.72 -16.13
C THR A 216 7.91 -7.33 -17.23
N GLY A 217 8.03 -6.07 -17.53
CA GLY A 217 8.90 -5.54 -18.59
C GLY A 217 8.30 -5.54 -19.99
N ALA A 218 7.08 -6.06 -20.19
CA ALA A 218 6.42 -6.08 -21.49
C ALA A 218 5.78 -4.73 -21.89
N GLY A 219 5.95 -3.67 -21.07
CA GLY A 219 5.48 -2.33 -21.40
C GLY A 219 3.99 -2.10 -21.18
N LYS A 220 3.42 -2.65 -20.11
CA LYS A 220 2.01 -2.48 -19.72
C LYS A 220 1.57 -1.01 -19.68
N SER A 221 2.44 -0.12 -19.16
CA SER A 221 2.11 1.31 -18.93
C SER A 221 1.75 2.04 -20.24
N LEU A 222 2.33 1.66 -21.37
CA LEU A 222 2.01 2.25 -22.69
C LEU A 222 0.53 2.08 -23.03
N CYS A 223 -0.11 1.00 -22.53
CA CYS A 223 -1.51 0.69 -22.85
C CYS A 223 -2.51 1.71 -22.30
N TYR A 224 -2.11 2.50 -21.28
CA TYR A 224 -2.93 3.62 -20.80
C TYR A 224 -2.29 5.00 -21.07
N GLN A 225 -0.96 5.08 -21.15
CA GLN A 225 -0.26 6.35 -21.40
C GLN A 225 -0.56 6.88 -22.81
N ILE A 226 -0.54 6.00 -23.82
CA ILE A 226 -0.83 6.39 -25.21
C ILE A 226 -2.29 6.85 -25.38
N PRO A 227 -3.30 6.10 -24.91
CA PRO A 227 -4.69 6.61 -24.96
C PRO A 227 -4.87 7.96 -24.25
N ALA A 228 -4.24 8.16 -23.08
CA ALA A 228 -4.33 9.43 -22.34
C ALA A 228 -3.88 10.62 -23.18
N ILE A 229 -2.82 10.45 -23.99
CA ILE A 229 -2.29 11.48 -24.88
C ILE A 229 -3.16 11.59 -26.15
N ALA A 230 -3.70 10.46 -26.63
CA ALA A 230 -4.45 10.38 -27.89
C ALA A 230 -5.86 11.02 -27.78
N PHE A 231 -6.53 10.92 -26.63
CA PHE A 231 -7.93 11.38 -26.47
C PHE A 231 -8.17 12.79 -26.96
N PRO A 232 -7.43 13.83 -26.52
CA PRO A 232 -7.67 15.19 -27.02
C PRO A 232 -7.33 15.37 -28.50
N LEU A 233 -6.39 14.61 -29.03
CA LEU A 233 -6.05 14.64 -30.45
C LEU A 233 -7.17 14.03 -31.30
N ILE A 234 -7.78 12.95 -30.82
CA ILE A 234 -8.92 12.29 -31.48
C ILE A 234 -10.14 13.21 -31.47
N ASP A 235 -10.41 13.86 -30.32
CA ASP A 235 -11.52 14.83 -30.21
C ASP A 235 -11.36 15.95 -31.24
N LYS A 236 -10.14 16.48 -31.39
CA LYS A 236 -9.81 17.50 -32.37
C LYS A 236 -9.98 16.99 -33.82
N MET A 237 -9.49 15.79 -34.10
CA MET A 237 -9.59 15.17 -35.45
C MET A 237 -11.04 14.96 -35.86
N SER A 238 -11.91 14.59 -34.90
CA SER A 238 -13.35 14.36 -35.15
C SER A 238 -14.22 15.61 -35.03
N GLY A 239 -13.65 16.77 -34.69
CA GLY A 239 -14.41 17.99 -34.46
C GLY A 239 -15.27 17.98 -33.18
N ASN A 240 -14.99 17.07 -32.27
CA ASN A 240 -15.75 16.88 -31.03
C ASN A 240 -14.96 17.34 -29.79
N GLU A 241 -14.21 18.45 -29.94
CA GLU A 241 -13.44 19.01 -28.83
C GLU A 241 -14.37 19.35 -27.65
N ARG A 242 -13.96 18.94 -26.46
CA ARG A 242 -14.76 19.15 -25.25
C ARG A 242 -14.67 20.60 -24.79
N PRO A 243 -15.82 21.25 -24.52
CA PRO A 243 -15.82 22.69 -24.23
C PRO A 243 -15.16 23.09 -22.91
N HIS A 244 -15.09 22.15 -21.95
CA HIS A 244 -14.64 22.46 -20.60
C HIS A 244 -13.27 21.84 -20.24
N GLY A 245 -12.61 21.18 -21.19
CA GLY A 245 -11.32 20.55 -20.97
C GLY A 245 -11.22 19.17 -21.61
N ALA A 246 -10.01 18.67 -21.79
CA ALA A 246 -9.76 17.45 -22.55
C ALA A 246 -10.03 16.16 -21.75
N GLY A 247 -10.36 16.28 -20.47
CA GLY A 247 -10.54 15.14 -19.56
C GLY A 247 -9.21 14.58 -19.08
N ILE A 248 -9.29 13.63 -18.15
CA ILE A 248 -8.13 13.07 -17.46
C ILE A 248 -8.14 11.54 -17.52
N THR A 249 -6.96 10.93 -17.46
CA THR A 249 -6.77 9.50 -17.19
C THR A 249 -6.28 9.36 -15.75
N LEU A 250 -7.00 8.59 -14.94
CA LEU A 250 -6.58 8.23 -13.58
C LEU A 250 -5.85 6.88 -13.62
N VAL A 251 -4.74 6.79 -12.92
CA VAL A 251 -3.99 5.53 -12.78
C VAL A 251 -3.98 5.15 -11.30
N VAL A 252 -4.67 4.08 -10.96
CA VAL A 252 -4.68 3.51 -9.59
C VAL A 252 -3.54 2.51 -9.51
N SER A 253 -2.55 2.78 -8.65
CA SER A 253 -1.38 1.91 -8.48
C SER A 253 -1.03 1.80 -6.99
N PRO A 254 -0.62 0.62 -6.50
CA PRO A 254 -0.34 0.44 -5.07
C PRO A 254 1.07 0.89 -4.65
N LEU A 255 1.85 1.47 -5.55
CA LEU A 255 3.29 1.69 -5.35
C LEU A 255 3.68 3.15 -5.59
N ILE A 256 3.88 3.90 -4.50
CA ILE A 256 4.21 5.34 -4.54
C ILE A 256 5.50 5.60 -5.33
N ALA A 257 6.56 4.81 -5.11
CA ALA A 257 7.83 4.96 -5.82
C ALA A 257 7.65 4.81 -7.34
N LEU A 258 6.90 3.78 -7.75
CA LEU A 258 6.60 3.56 -9.18
C LEU A 258 5.79 4.71 -9.78
N MET A 259 4.80 5.23 -9.05
CA MET A 259 3.99 6.37 -9.50
C MET A 259 4.88 7.60 -9.76
N LYS A 260 5.81 7.88 -8.85
CA LYS A 260 6.77 8.98 -8.99
C LYS A 260 7.65 8.78 -10.22
N ASP A 261 8.27 7.62 -10.39
CA ASP A 261 9.13 7.30 -11.53
C ASP A 261 8.37 7.46 -12.87
N GLN A 262 7.13 6.96 -12.92
CA GLN A 262 6.28 7.06 -14.11
C GLN A 262 5.94 8.51 -14.43
N THR A 263 5.57 9.32 -13.44
CA THR A 263 5.22 10.73 -13.63
C THR A 263 6.45 11.56 -14.05
N ASP A 264 7.60 11.31 -13.45
CA ASP A 264 8.86 11.99 -13.81
C ASP A 264 9.26 11.66 -15.25
N ALA A 265 9.13 10.40 -15.65
CA ALA A 265 9.41 9.96 -17.03
C ALA A 265 8.45 10.61 -18.04
N LEU A 266 7.16 10.74 -17.68
CA LEU A 266 6.15 11.39 -18.54
C LEU A 266 6.40 12.90 -18.66
N LYS A 267 6.73 13.57 -17.54
CA LYS A 267 7.08 15.01 -17.55
C LYS A 267 8.28 15.29 -18.45
N LYS A 268 9.32 14.45 -18.41
CA LYS A 268 10.50 14.55 -19.30
C LYS A 268 10.12 14.42 -20.78
N ARG A 269 9.03 13.70 -21.10
CA ARG A 269 8.51 13.55 -22.47
C ARG A 269 7.52 14.65 -22.87
N GLY A 270 7.34 15.67 -22.02
CA GLY A 270 6.41 16.75 -22.24
C GLY A 270 4.93 16.36 -22.11
N VAL A 271 4.64 15.34 -21.28
CA VAL A 271 3.28 14.93 -20.98
C VAL A 271 2.89 15.45 -19.59
N ALA A 272 1.76 16.15 -19.49
CA ALA A 272 1.27 16.72 -18.23
C ALA A 272 0.71 15.58 -17.36
N ALA A 273 1.53 15.10 -16.43
CA ALA A 273 1.24 14.02 -15.51
C ALA A 273 1.67 14.39 -14.08
N ASP A 274 0.94 13.94 -13.07
CA ASP A 274 1.40 14.07 -11.69
C ASP A 274 0.89 12.88 -10.86
N CYS A 275 1.36 12.78 -9.62
CA CYS A 275 0.88 11.80 -8.65
C CYS A 275 0.38 12.52 -7.40
N SER A 276 -0.70 12.00 -6.83
CA SER A 276 -1.25 12.46 -5.56
C SER A 276 -0.99 11.38 -4.51
N ASP A 277 -0.03 11.63 -3.64
CA ASP A 277 0.43 10.67 -2.62
C ASP A 277 0.89 11.41 -1.36
N SER A 278 1.19 10.65 -0.31
CA SER A 278 1.56 11.16 1.02
C SER A 278 2.91 11.90 1.08
N THR A 279 3.70 11.87 0.01
CA THR A 279 5.01 12.58 -0.02
C THR A 279 4.89 14.04 -0.49
N LYS A 280 3.73 14.43 -1.02
CA LYS A 280 3.50 15.77 -1.56
C LYS A 280 3.21 16.77 -0.45
N THR A 281 3.68 18.02 -0.65
CA THR A 281 3.34 19.13 0.25
C THR A 281 1.93 19.65 -0.03
N TYR A 282 1.40 20.40 0.90
CA TYR A 282 0.09 21.06 0.76
C TYR A 282 0.01 21.91 -0.54
N GLU A 283 1.04 22.70 -0.81
CA GLU A 283 1.10 23.55 -2.03
C GLU A 283 1.12 22.71 -3.31
N GLN A 284 1.83 21.57 -3.28
CA GLN A 284 1.85 20.63 -4.41
C GLN A 284 0.46 20.02 -4.64
N HIS A 285 -0.24 19.65 -3.57
CA HIS A 285 -1.63 19.15 -3.66
C HIS A 285 -2.56 20.21 -4.23
N GLN A 286 -2.45 21.46 -3.76
CA GLN A 286 -3.21 22.60 -4.28
C GLN A 286 -2.95 22.82 -5.78
N GLN A 287 -1.68 22.73 -6.21
CA GLN A 287 -1.32 22.87 -7.62
C GLN A 287 -1.90 21.73 -8.47
N ILE A 288 -1.78 20.49 -8.00
CA ILE A 288 -2.37 19.31 -8.67
C ILE A 288 -3.89 19.52 -8.83
N HIS A 289 -4.54 19.98 -7.77
CA HIS A 289 -5.98 20.23 -7.76
C HIS A 289 -6.35 21.30 -8.80
N ALA A 290 -5.61 22.41 -8.85
CA ALA A 290 -5.80 23.47 -9.84
C ALA A 290 -5.58 22.95 -11.27
N ASP A 291 -4.57 22.13 -11.49
CA ASP A 291 -4.25 21.53 -12.81
C ASP A 291 -5.32 20.52 -13.26
N ILE A 292 -5.96 19.82 -12.32
CA ILE A 292 -7.14 18.95 -12.59
C ILE A 292 -8.33 19.82 -13.07
N HIS A 293 -8.68 20.85 -12.30
CA HIS A 293 -9.85 21.68 -12.56
C HIS A 293 -9.70 22.54 -13.81
N SER A 294 -8.48 22.97 -14.14
CA SER A 294 -8.22 23.72 -15.38
C SER A 294 -8.12 22.83 -16.61
N GLY A 295 -8.20 21.52 -16.47
CA GLY A 295 -8.07 20.57 -17.58
C GLY A 295 -6.65 20.47 -18.17
N LYS A 296 -5.65 20.93 -17.43
CA LYS A 296 -4.25 20.95 -17.86
C LYS A 296 -3.61 19.57 -17.76
N LEU A 297 -3.99 18.79 -16.74
CA LEU A 297 -3.40 17.48 -16.45
C LEU A 297 -3.98 16.41 -17.39
N ARG A 298 -3.12 15.52 -17.93
CA ARG A 298 -3.52 14.38 -18.78
C ARG A 298 -3.61 13.08 -17.99
N LEU A 299 -2.67 12.85 -17.05
CA LEU A 299 -2.64 11.66 -16.20
C LEU A 299 -2.45 12.06 -14.75
N LEU A 300 -3.22 11.44 -13.87
CA LEU A 300 -3.06 11.54 -12.42
C LEU A 300 -2.90 10.13 -11.83
N TYR A 301 -1.79 9.89 -11.16
CA TYR A 301 -1.52 8.63 -10.45
C TYR A 301 -1.96 8.78 -9.00
N VAL A 302 -2.68 7.78 -8.51
CA VAL A 302 -3.23 7.78 -7.13
C VAL A 302 -3.08 6.40 -6.50
N SER A 303 -2.94 6.37 -5.18
CA SER A 303 -2.99 5.11 -4.44
C SER A 303 -4.44 4.64 -4.26
N PRO A 304 -4.68 3.33 -4.09
CA PRO A 304 -6.05 2.83 -3.89
C PRO A 304 -6.72 3.34 -2.61
N GLU A 305 -5.95 3.71 -1.59
CA GLU A 305 -6.46 4.28 -0.34
C GLU A 305 -7.16 5.63 -0.58
N LYS A 306 -6.72 6.39 -1.58
CA LYS A 306 -7.31 7.67 -1.98
C LYS A 306 -8.77 7.56 -2.40
N LEU A 307 -9.18 6.37 -2.85
CA LEU A 307 -10.53 6.14 -3.39
C LEU A 307 -11.63 6.13 -2.30
N SER A 308 -11.23 6.10 -1.03
CA SER A 308 -12.14 6.24 0.11
C SER A 308 -12.24 7.69 0.60
N ASN A 309 -11.43 8.59 0.06
CA ASN A 309 -11.42 10.00 0.43
C ASN A 309 -12.58 10.73 -0.25
N GLU A 310 -13.55 11.20 0.54
CA GLU A 310 -14.79 11.81 0.03
C GLU A 310 -14.53 13.07 -0.80
N ALA A 311 -13.60 13.92 -0.37
CA ALA A 311 -13.25 15.15 -1.10
C ALA A 311 -12.58 14.82 -2.45
N PHE A 312 -11.72 13.81 -2.49
CA PHE A 312 -11.11 13.35 -3.73
C PHE A 312 -12.18 12.81 -4.71
N VAL A 313 -13.10 11.98 -4.21
CA VAL A 313 -14.20 11.43 -5.04
C VAL A 313 -15.06 12.57 -5.60
N ALA A 314 -15.41 13.55 -4.75
CA ALA A 314 -16.19 14.73 -5.16
C ALA A 314 -15.44 15.53 -6.24
N SER A 315 -14.13 15.75 -6.07
CA SER A 315 -13.28 16.42 -7.06
C SER A 315 -13.27 15.69 -8.41
N MET A 316 -13.19 14.35 -8.39
CA MET A 316 -13.17 13.55 -9.63
C MET A 316 -14.50 13.57 -10.40
N LYS A 317 -15.62 13.78 -9.69
CA LYS A 317 -16.94 13.95 -10.33
C LYS A 317 -17.05 15.25 -11.15
N HIS A 318 -16.18 16.23 -10.84
CA HIS A 318 -16.24 17.58 -11.44
C HIS A 318 -15.00 17.92 -12.28
N VAL A 319 -14.24 16.93 -12.72
CA VAL A 319 -13.06 17.13 -13.57
C VAL A 319 -13.48 17.76 -14.92
N ALA A 320 -12.74 18.78 -15.35
CA ALA A 320 -12.96 19.43 -16.64
C ALA A 320 -12.75 18.43 -17.81
N GLY A 321 -13.81 18.14 -18.53
CA GLY A 321 -13.82 17.13 -19.60
C GLY A 321 -14.04 15.69 -19.13
N GLY A 322 -14.20 15.47 -17.82
CA GLY A 322 -14.51 14.16 -17.22
C GLY A 322 -13.33 13.22 -17.10
N VAL A 323 -13.58 12.06 -16.51
CA VAL A 323 -12.59 10.98 -16.39
C VAL A 323 -12.71 10.05 -17.60
N ARG A 324 -11.76 10.17 -18.55
CA ARG A 324 -11.76 9.47 -19.84
C ARG A 324 -11.40 7.99 -19.69
N LEU A 325 -10.57 7.67 -18.71
CA LEU A 325 -10.03 6.33 -18.52
C LEU A 325 -9.59 6.18 -17.06
N VAL A 326 -9.92 5.06 -16.45
CA VAL A 326 -9.28 4.61 -15.21
C VAL A 326 -8.40 3.40 -15.56
N ALA A 327 -7.10 3.52 -15.29
CA ALA A 327 -6.14 2.42 -15.42
C ALA A 327 -5.93 1.81 -14.03
N VAL A 328 -6.24 0.53 -13.89
CA VAL A 328 -6.11 -0.21 -12.63
C VAL A 328 -4.85 -1.09 -12.74
N ASP A 329 -3.74 -0.58 -12.19
CA ASP A 329 -2.47 -1.31 -12.20
C ASP A 329 -2.49 -2.39 -11.09
N GLU A 330 -1.79 -3.49 -11.31
CA GLU A 330 -1.79 -4.68 -10.46
C GLU A 330 -3.22 -5.16 -10.15
N ALA A 331 -4.06 -5.21 -11.17
CA ALA A 331 -5.50 -5.51 -11.07
C ALA A 331 -5.80 -6.88 -10.44
N HIS A 332 -4.82 -7.81 -10.40
CA HIS A 332 -4.96 -9.08 -9.70
C HIS A 332 -5.26 -8.90 -8.19
N CYS A 333 -4.94 -7.72 -7.63
CA CYS A 333 -5.27 -7.39 -6.22
C CYS A 333 -6.77 -7.31 -5.94
N ILE A 334 -7.61 -7.22 -6.96
CA ILE A 334 -9.08 -7.19 -6.84
C ILE A 334 -9.63 -8.57 -6.48
N SER A 335 -9.08 -9.62 -7.07
CA SER A 335 -9.59 -10.98 -6.89
C SER A 335 -9.20 -11.54 -5.52
N GLU A 336 -10.18 -12.08 -4.84
CA GLU A 336 -9.97 -12.82 -3.58
C GLU A 336 -9.14 -14.09 -3.81
N TRP A 337 -9.10 -14.58 -5.04
CA TRP A 337 -8.31 -15.72 -5.48
C TRP A 337 -6.89 -15.31 -5.89
N GLY A 338 -6.63 -14.01 -5.94
CA GLY A 338 -5.31 -13.45 -6.27
C GLY A 338 -4.31 -13.62 -5.13
N HIS A 339 -3.06 -13.75 -5.49
CA HIS A 339 -1.95 -13.95 -4.54
C HIS A 339 -1.66 -12.73 -3.65
N SER A 340 -2.10 -11.55 -4.06
CA SER A 340 -1.85 -10.26 -3.38
C SER A 340 -3.15 -9.48 -3.16
N PHE A 341 -4.22 -10.18 -2.80
CA PHE A 341 -5.53 -9.57 -2.55
C PHE A 341 -5.40 -8.37 -1.58
N ARG A 342 -5.98 -7.25 -1.97
CA ARG A 342 -6.02 -6.02 -1.15
C ARG A 342 -7.47 -5.53 -1.04
N PRO A 343 -8.02 -5.47 0.16
CA PRO A 343 -9.40 -4.98 0.34
C PRO A 343 -9.66 -3.60 -0.26
N THR A 344 -8.67 -2.71 -0.26
CA THR A 344 -8.79 -1.38 -0.87
C THR A 344 -9.04 -1.43 -2.38
N TYR A 345 -8.61 -2.49 -3.06
CA TYR A 345 -8.86 -2.67 -4.51
C TYR A 345 -10.32 -2.99 -4.82
N LEU A 346 -11.07 -3.55 -3.87
CA LEU A 346 -12.51 -3.78 -4.04
C LEU A 346 -13.26 -2.45 -4.20
N MET A 347 -12.70 -1.36 -3.65
CA MET A 347 -13.30 -0.02 -3.77
C MET A 347 -13.17 0.57 -5.18
N VAL A 348 -12.25 0.05 -6.01
CA VAL A 348 -11.98 0.59 -7.35
C VAL A 348 -13.22 0.47 -8.25
N GLU A 349 -13.90 -0.67 -8.24
CA GLU A 349 -15.13 -0.88 -9.01
C GLU A 349 -16.20 0.16 -8.63
N ARG A 350 -16.47 0.30 -7.34
CA ARG A 350 -17.42 1.30 -6.83
C ARG A 350 -17.01 2.71 -7.27
N PHE A 351 -15.75 3.06 -7.07
CA PHE A 351 -15.20 4.37 -7.40
C PHE A 351 -15.38 4.70 -8.89
N THR A 352 -15.06 3.77 -9.81
CA THR A 352 -15.19 4.01 -11.25
C THR A 352 -16.64 4.31 -11.65
N LYS A 353 -17.59 3.61 -11.03
CA LYS A 353 -19.04 3.85 -11.24
C LYS A 353 -19.46 5.21 -10.69
N GLU A 354 -19.02 5.54 -9.48
CA GLU A 354 -19.39 6.76 -8.77
C GLU A 354 -18.89 8.03 -9.47
N ILE A 355 -17.68 8.01 -10.03
CA ILE A 355 -17.13 9.15 -10.80
C ILE A 355 -17.55 9.12 -12.28
N LYS A 356 -18.32 8.13 -12.70
CA LYS A 356 -18.79 7.95 -14.09
C LYS A 356 -17.63 7.91 -15.08
N ALA A 357 -16.60 7.12 -14.78
CA ALA A 357 -15.47 6.90 -15.68
C ALA A 357 -15.99 6.32 -17.02
N GLU A 358 -15.51 6.88 -18.15
CA GLU A 358 -15.98 6.46 -19.46
C GLU A 358 -15.57 5.03 -19.82
N ARG A 359 -14.39 4.61 -19.37
CA ARG A 359 -13.86 3.27 -19.62
C ARG A 359 -12.77 2.92 -18.62
N VAL A 360 -12.46 1.62 -18.53
CA VAL A 360 -11.48 1.07 -17.59
C VAL A 360 -10.49 0.17 -18.34
N ILE A 361 -9.21 0.29 -18.04
CA ILE A 361 -8.21 -0.72 -18.40
C ILE A 361 -7.62 -1.32 -17.13
N CYS A 362 -7.69 -2.63 -17.00
CA CYS A 362 -7.06 -3.40 -15.94
C CYS A 362 -5.75 -4.01 -16.46
N LEU A 363 -4.69 -3.88 -15.66
CA LEU A 363 -3.35 -4.31 -16.06
C LEU A 363 -2.74 -5.16 -14.95
N THR A 364 -2.17 -6.30 -15.33
CA THR A 364 -1.43 -7.15 -14.39
C THR A 364 -0.35 -7.97 -15.14
N ALA A 365 0.67 -8.40 -14.40
CA ALA A 365 1.66 -9.34 -14.91
C ALA A 365 1.26 -10.79 -14.64
N THR A 366 0.37 -11.02 -13.68
CA THR A 366 0.12 -12.33 -13.08
C THR A 366 -1.36 -12.51 -12.78
N ALA A 367 -2.08 -13.17 -13.69
CA ALA A 367 -3.48 -13.54 -13.46
C ALA A 367 -3.74 -14.95 -14.00
N THR A 368 -4.14 -15.83 -13.10
CA THR A 368 -4.69 -17.15 -13.49
C THR A 368 -6.02 -16.93 -14.23
N PRO A 369 -6.54 -17.93 -14.94
CA PRO A 369 -7.85 -17.80 -15.60
C PRO A 369 -8.95 -17.33 -14.63
N LYS A 370 -9.00 -17.89 -13.43
CA LYS A 370 -9.98 -17.52 -12.42
C LYS A 370 -9.86 -16.04 -11.97
N VAL A 371 -8.65 -15.57 -11.75
CA VAL A 371 -8.40 -14.15 -11.40
C VAL A 371 -8.82 -13.23 -12.56
N ALA A 372 -8.55 -13.65 -13.79
CA ALA A 372 -8.98 -12.89 -14.98
C ALA A 372 -10.51 -12.82 -15.08
N ASP A 373 -11.20 -13.92 -14.80
CA ASP A 373 -12.67 -13.98 -14.77
C ASP A 373 -13.25 -12.99 -13.75
N ASP A 374 -12.69 -12.96 -12.53
CA ASP A 374 -13.08 -12.01 -11.47
C ASP A 374 -12.91 -10.56 -11.92
N VAL A 375 -11.75 -10.23 -12.49
CA VAL A 375 -11.46 -8.87 -12.98
C VAL A 375 -12.41 -8.50 -14.12
N ARG A 376 -12.65 -9.42 -15.07
CA ARG A 376 -13.57 -9.17 -16.17
C ARG A 376 -15.00 -8.92 -15.66
N ALA A 377 -15.44 -9.72 -14.68
CA ALA A 377 -16.75 -9.56 -14.06
C ALA A 377 -16.90 -8.21 -13.36
N ALA A 378 -15.89 -7.82 -12.55
CA ALA A 378 -15.90 -6.56 -11.79
C ALA A 378 -16.06 -5.33 -12.70
N PHE A 379 -15.40 -5.31 -13.85
CA PHE A 379 -15.39 -4.14 -14.74
C PHE A 379 -16.14 -4.34 -16.05
N ASN A 380 -16.93 -5.41 -16.13
CA ASN A 380 -17.72 -5.72 -17.33
C ASN A 380 -16.87 -5.73 -18.61
N ILE A 381 -15.73 -6.45 -18.53
CA ILE A 381 -14.79 -6.60 -19.66
C ILE A 381 -15.19 -7.82 -20.48
N LEU A 382 -15.39 -7.64 -21.77
CA LEU A 382 -15.70 -8.74 -22.68
C LEU A 382 -14.48 -9.63 -22.89
N GLU A 383 -14.68 -10.92 -23.05
CA GLU A 383 -13.60 -11.91 -23.25
C GLU A 383 -12.68 -11.51 -24.43
N ARG A 384 -13.26 -10.99 -25.52
CA ARG A 384 -12.47 -10.53 -26.69
C ARG A 384 -11.55 -9.35 -26.38
N ASN A 385 -11.76 -8.65 -25.26
CA ASN A 385 -10.94 -7.52 -24.81
C ASN A 385 -9.96 -7.91 -23.69
N GLU A 386 -9.74 -9.22 -23.53
CA GLU A 386 -8.66 -9.75 -22.69
C GLU A 386 -7.47 -10.09 -23.58
N PHE A 387 -6.36 -9.43 -23.33
CA PHE A 387 -5.13 -9.59 -24.11
C PHE A 387 -4.05 -10.20 -23.22
N ARG A 388 -3.55 -11.38 -23.61
CA ARG A 388 -2.53 -12.14 -22.86
C ARG A 388 -1.23 -12.27 -23.65
N THR A 389 -0.12 -12.24 -22.95
CA THR A 389 1.20 -12.58 -23.46
C THR A 389 1.80 -13.64 -22.53
N SER A 390 2.35 -14.70 -23.09
CA SER A 390 2.94 -15.80 -22.32
C SER A 390 3.99 -15.29 -21.34
N PRO A 391 4.00 -15.76 -20.08
CA PRO A 391 5.07 -15.46 -19.14
C PRO A 391 6.39 -16.15 -19.47
N TYR A 392 6.38 -17.09 -20.40
CA TYR A 392 7.57 -17.84 -20.81
C TYR A 392 8.62 -16.94 -21.45
N ARG A 393 9.81 -17.02 -20.91
CA ARG A 393 10.97 -16.27 -21.37
C ARG A 393 12.08 -17.26 -21.69
N PRO A 394 12.35 -17.56 -23.00
CA PRO A 394 13.32 -18.58 -23.38
C PRO A 394 14.77 -18.29 -22.94
N ASN A 395 15.09 -17.03 -22.63
CA ASN A 395 16.40 -16.66 -22.12
C ASN A 395 16.58 -16.93 -20.61
N LEU A 396 15.51 -17.33 -19.89
CA LEU A 396 15.59 -17.64 -18.46
C LEU A 396 15.80 -19.14 -18.23
N ARG A 397 16.88 -19.50 -17.56
CA ARG A 397 17.13 -20.87 -17.11
C ARG A 397 16.58 -21.04 -15.69
N LEU A 398 15.57 -21.91 -15.55
CA LEU A 398 14.87 -22.15 -14.28
C LEU A 398 15.42 -23.42 -13.61
N GLU A 399 15.95 -23.25 -12.40
CA GLU A 399 16.58 -24.33 -11.63
C GLU A 399 15.92 -24.48 -10.26
N ALA A 400 15.91 -25.72 -9.75
CA ALA A 400 15.44 -26.04 -8.40
C ALA A 400 16.34 -27.09 -7.78
N VAL A 401 16.64 -26.94 -6.49
CA VAL A 401 17.48 -27.85 -5.71
C VAL A 401 16.81 -28.09 -4.35
N ALA A 402 16.52 -29.35 -4.03
CA ALA A 402 16.02 -29.74 -2.72
C ALA A 402 17.20 -29.97 -1.77
N THR A 403 17.04 -29.57 -0.51
CA THR A 403 18.02 -29.75 0.57
C THR A 403 17.31 -30.28 1.81
N ASP A 404 18.06 -30.87 2.73
CA ASP A 404 17.51 -31.42 3.97
C ASP A 404 17.28 -30.35 5.04
N SER A 405 17.97 -29.20 4.95
CA SER A 405 17.83 -28.11 5.94
C SER A 405 18.17 -26.74 5.35
N GLN A 406 17.85 -25.69 6.08
CA GLN A 406 18.21 -24.30 5.72
C GLN A 406 19.75 -24.11 5.66
N GLU A 407 20.47 -24.73 6.61
CA GLU A 407 21.93 -24.62 6.65
C GLU A 407 22.61 -25.27 5.44
N ALA A 408 22.02 -26.36 4.93
CA ALA A 408 22.53 -27.09 3.76
C ALA A 408 22.45 -26.26 2.47
N LYS A 409 21.59 -25.25 2.43
CA LYS A 409 21.46 -24.35 1.29
C LYS A 409 22.66 -23.41 1.12
N LEU A 410 23.30 -22.99 2.24
CA LEU A 410 24.31 -21.93 2.22
C LEU A 410 25.53 -22.27 1.39
N PRO A 411 26.17 -23.45 1.54
CA PRO A 411 27.32 -23.82 0.67
C PRO A 411 26.97 -23.85 -0.80
N LEU A 412 25.73 -24.32 -1.14
CA LEU A 412 25.23 -24.38 -2.51
C LEU A 412 25.02 -22.97 -3.06
N LEU A 413 24.45 -22.07 -2.25
CA LEU A 413 24.28 -20.67 -2.61
C LEU A 413 25.63 -20.00 -2.90
N PHE A 414 26.63 -20.18 -2.02
CA PHE A 414 27.94 -19.54 -2.20
C PHE A 414 28.62 -20.03 -3.47
N LYS A 415 28.50 -21.35 -3.76
CA LYS A 415 29.01 -21.94 -5.01
C LYS A 415 28.34 -21.31 -6.22
N TRP A 416 26.98 -21.28 -6.21
CA TRP A 416 26.17 -20.74 -7.30
C TRP A 416 26.49 -19.26 -7.58
N LEU A 417 26.65 -18.45 -6.53
CA LEU A 417 26.99 -17.02 -6.65
C LEU A 417 28.38 -16.79 -7.28
N ARG A 418 29.35 -17.71 -7.07
CA ARG A 418 30.66 -17.63 -7.71
C ARG A 418 30.61 -18.00 -9.19
N GLU A 419 29.73 -18.93 -9.52
CA GLU A 419 29.58 -19.46 -10.90
C GLU A 419 28.77 -18.52 -11.81
N HIS A 420 27.98 -17.60 -11.21
CA HIS A 420 27.08 -16.70 -11.94
C HIS A 420 27.44 -15.24 -11.64
N PRO A 421 28.32 -14.62 -12.44
CA PRO A 421 28.68 -13.21 -12.26
C PRO A 421 27.55 -12.27 -12.68
N GLY A 422 27.66 -10.99 -12.29
CA GLY A 422 26.69 -9.94 -12.60
C GLY A 422 25.73 -9.62 -11.45
N PRO A 423 24.80 -8.71 -11.66
CA PRO A 423 23.83 -8.31 -10.62
C PRO A 423 22.84 -9.44 -10.30
N ILE A 424 22.64 -9.70 -9.00
CA ILE A 424 21.81 -10.82 -8.50
C ILE A 424 20.91 -10.33 -7.36
N ILE A 425 19.66 -10.79 -7.37
CA ILE A 425 18.72 -10.63 -6.25
C ILE A 425 18.56 -12.00 -5.56
N VAL A 426 18.71 -12.03 -4.23
CA VAL A 426 18.48 -13.23 -3.40
C VAL A 426 17.24 -12.96 -2.54
N TYR A 427 16.15 -13.66 -2.82
CA TYR A 427 14.89 -13.52 -2.08
C TYR A 427 14.87 -14.43 -0.85
N VAL A 428 14.52 -13.83 0.28
CA VAL A 428 14.26 -14.48 1.57
C VAL A 428 12.91 -14.01 2.11
N THR A 429 12.37 -14.75 3.08
CA THR A 429 11.04 -14.45 3.62
C THR A 429 11.10 -13.43 4.76
N LEU A 430 12.06 -13.55 5.68
CA LEU A 430 12.10 -12.75 6.90
C LEU A 430 13.10 -11.59 6.80
N GLN A 431 12.75 -10.46 7.40
CA GLN A 431 13.62 -9.26 7.44
C GLN A 431 14.96 -9.57 8.12
N GLN A 432 14.91 -10.22 9.28
CA GLN A 432 16.11 -10.60 10.04
C GLN A 432 17.00 -11.54 9.21
N GLN A 433 16.39 -12.45 8.46
CA GLN A 433 17.14 -13.37 7.58
C GLN A 433 17.89 -12.61 6.47
N ALA A 434 17.26 -11.54 5.92
CA ALA A 434 17.93 -10.70 4.91
C ALA A 434 19.19 -10.04 5.47
N GLU A 435 19.11 -9.50 6.69
CA GLU A 435 20.25 -8.88 7.37
C GLU A 435 21.37 -9.90 7.66
N ASP A 436 20.99 -11.05 8.25
CA ASP A 436 21.96 -12.09 8.67
C ASP A 436 22.64 -12.74 7.48
N LEU A 437 21.90 -13.03 6.41
CA LEU A 437 22.48 -13.59 5.17
C LEU A 437 23.41 -12.56 4.50
N CYS A 438 23.01 -11.29 4.43
CA CYS A 438 23.86 -10.23 3.89
C CYS A 438 25.19 -10.14 4.64
N LYS A 439 25.14 -10.18 5.98
CA LYS A 439 26.32 -10.17 6.85
C LYS A 439 27.22 -11.39 6.55
N THR A 440 26.61 -12.57 6.40
CA THR A 440 27.33 -13.82 6.06
C THR A 440 28.00 -13.72 4.68
N LEU A 441 27.30 -13.18 3.68
CA LEU A 441 27.84 -12.98 2.33
C LEU A 441 29.04 -12.03 2.32
N ARG A 442 28.96 -10.94 3.08
CA ARG A 442 30.06 -9.97 3.23
C ARG A 442 31.31 -10.63 3.88
N GLN A 443 31.09 -11.49 4.88
CA GLN A 443 32.17 -12.27 5.52
C GLN A 443 32.83 -13.24 4.51
N LYS A 444 32.10 -13.68 3.49
CA LYS A 444 32.60 -14.52 2.39
C LYS A 444 33.10 -13.71 1.19
N SER A 445 33.33 -12.41 1.39
CA SER A 445 33.86 -11.45 0.41
C SER A 445 32.94 -11.20 -0.80
N PHE A 446 31.63 -11.41 -0.64
CA PHE A 446 30.65 -11.00 -1.64
C PHE A 446 30.26 -9.52 -1.44
N ASN A 447 30.14 -8.77 -2.52
CA ASN A 447 29.61 -7.41 -2.50
C ASN A 447 28.07 -7.47 -2.42
N ALA A 448 27.54 -7.36 -1.21
CA ALA A 448 26.12 -7.58 -0.93
C ALA A 448 25.52 -6.47 -0.04
N ALA A 449 24.26 -6.17 -0.24
CA ALA A 449 23.42 -5.34 0.65
C ALA A 449 22.11 -6.06 0.95
N PHE A 450 21.42 -5.65 2.00
CA PHE A 450 20.08 -6.17 2.31
C PHE A 450 19.01 -5.10 2.04
N TYR A 451 17.77 -5.55 1.81
CA TYR A 451 16.64 -4.66 1.54
C TYR A 451 15.34 -5.28 2.08
N HIS A 452 14.62 -4.55 2.93
CA HIS A 452 13.30 -4.96 3.44
C HIS A 452 12.50 -3.73 3.93
N ALA A 453 11.20 -3.90 4.10
CA ALA A 453 10.26 -2.82 4.47
C ALA A 453 10.52 -2.19 5.85
N GLY A 454 11.29 -2.85 6.72
CA GLY A 454 11.67 -2.30 8.03
C GLY A 454 12.81 -1.29 7.99
N MET A 455 13.44 -1.07 6.83
CA MET A 455 14.53 -0.08 6.67
C MET A 455 13.95 1.34 6.55
N LYS A 456 14.77 2.33 6.87
CA LYS A 456 14.42 3.73 6.62
C LYS A 456 14.39 4.03 5.12
N VAL A 457 13.57 5.00 4.73
CA VAL A 457 13.40 5.38 3.31
C VAL A 457 14.74 5.74 2.66
N GLU A 458 15.59 6.47 3.37
CA GLU A 458 16.92 6.87 2.89
C GLU A 458 17.83 5.64 2.63
N GLU A 459 17.75 4.66 3.49
CA GLU A 459 18.46 3.39 3.35
C GLU A 459 17.93 2.56 2.18
N UNK A 460 16.73 2.40 2.03
CA UNK A 460 16.09 1.82 1.04
C UNK A 460 16.47 2.36 -0.23
N THR A 461 16.43 3.74 -0.42
CA THR A 461 16.84 4.46 -1.62
C THR A 461 18.34 4.26 -1.95
N ALA A 462 19.20 4.41 -0.96
CA ALA A 462 20.64 4.26 -1.16
C ALA A 462 21.02 2.86 -1.69
N VAL A 463 20.41 1.80 -1.17
CA VAL A 463 20.65 0.42 -1.63
C VAL A 463 20.16 0.25 -3.08
N GLN A 464 18.97 0.78 -3.38
CA GLN A 464 18.40 0.72 -4.72
C GLN A 464 19.29 1.43 -5.73
N ASP A 465 19.69 2.68 -5.43
CA ASP A 465 20.54 3.50 -6.31
C ASP A 465 21.90 2.82 -6.55
N SER A 466 22.54 2.31 -5.49
CA SER A 466 23.82 1.62 -5.59
C SER A 466 23.72 0.31 -6.39
N PHE A 467 22.59 -0.42 -6.29
CA PHE A 467 22.34 -1.61 -7.12
C PHE A 467 22.11 -1.23 -8.58
N MET A 468 21.37 -0.15 -8.83
CA MET A 468 21.14 0.35 -10.20
C MET A 468 22.44 0.83 -10.86
N ALA A 469 23.36 1.38 -10.06
CA ALA A 469 24.67 1.89 -10.51
C ALA A 469 25.78 0.81 -10.57
N ASP A 470 25.46 -0.46 -10.29
CA ASP A 470 26.41 -1.59 -10.23
C ASP A 470 27.46 -1.47 -9.11
N GLU A 471 27.22 -0.61 -8.13
CA GLU A 471 28.10 -0.48 -6.94
C GLU A 471 27.88 -1.65 -5.97
N ILE A 472 26.68 -2.20 -5.93
CA ILE A 472 26.31 -3.41 -5.20
C ILE A 472 25.95 -4.49 -6.21
N ARG A 473 26.59 -5.66 -6.06
CA ARG A 473 26.37 -6.80 -6.94
C ARG A 473 25.17 -7.65 -6.52
N ILE A 474 24.99 -7.87 -5.21
CA ILE A 474 23.97 -8.79 -4.67
C ILE A 474 23.06 -8.04 -3.70
N VAL A 475 21.76 -8.08 -3.94
CA VAL A 475 20.78 -7.59 -2.97
C VAL A 475 20.06 -8.80 -2.35
N VAL A 476 20.18 -8.96 -1.03
CA VAL A 476 19.40 -9.93 -0.25
C VAL A 476 18.12 -9.25 0.20
N ALA A 477 16.99 -9.71 -0.24
CA ALA A 477 15.76 -8.95 -0.07
C ALA A 477 14.55 -9.80 0.29
N THR A 478 13.62 -9.18 1.00
CA THR A 478 12.23 -9.67 1.07
C THR A 478 11.46 -9.22 -0.19
N ILE A 479 10.20 -9.56 -0.28
CA ILE A 479 9.32 -9.16 -1.40
C ILE A 479 9.24 -7.63 -1.58
N ALA A 480 9.67 -6.86 -0.58
CA ALA A 480 9.71 -5.39 -0.66
C ALA A 480 10.65 -4.87 -1.75
N PHE A 481 11.67 -5.66 -2.15
CA PHE A 481 12.59 -5.28 -3.22
C PHE A 481 12.13 -5.89 -4.54
N GLY A 482 11.83 -5.03 -5.47
CA GLY A 482 11.54 -5.52 -6.80
C GLY A 482 10.42 -4.76 -7.50
N MET A 483 9.29 -4.53 -6.85
CA MET A 483 8.23 -3.73 -7.48
C MET A 483 8.79 -2.33 -7.80
N GLY A 484 8.76 -1.94 -9.07
CA GLY A 484 9.32 -0.68 -9.54
C GLY A 484 10.80 -0.73 -9.96
N ILE A 485 11.53 -1.82 -9.71
CA ILE A 485 12.93 -1.96 -10.15
C ILE A 485 12.96 -2.26 -11.66
N ASP A 486 13.58 -1.37 -12.42
CA ASP A 486 13.70 -1.52 -13.89
C ASP A 486 15.18 -1.57 -14.33
N LYS A 487 15.96 -2.47 -13.71
CA LYS A 487 17.32 -2.81 -14.12
C LYS A 487 17.25 -3.95 -15.14
N SER A 488 17.69 -3.71 -16.36
CA SER A 488 17.53 -4.65 -17.48
C SER A 488 18.51 -5.84 -17.42
N ASP A 489 19.67 -5.65 -16.83
CA ASP A 489 20.80 -6.56 -16.87
C ASP A 489 20.97 -7.44 -15.62
N ILE A 490 19.92 -7.65 -14.84
CA ILE A 490 19.96 -8.58 -13.70
C ILE A 490 20.23 -9.99 -14.25
N ARG A 491 21.36 -10.57 -13.84
CA ARG A 491 21.80 -11.89 -14.33
C ARG A 491 21.23 -13.06 -13.54
N GLY A 492 20.87 -12.82 -12.28
CA GLY A 492 20.35 -13.91 -11.45
C GLY A 492 19.26 -13.52 -10.47
N VAL A 493 18.32 -14.44 -10.26
CA VAL A 493 17.33 -14.37 -9.18
C VAL A 493 17.39 -15.69 -8.41
N VAL A 494 17.70 -15.58 -7.13
CA VAL A 494 17.82 -16.74 -6.23
C VAL A 494 16.68 -16.70 -5.23
N HIS A 495 15.95 -17.79 -5.10
CA HIS A 495 15.01 -17.98 -3.99
C HIS A 495 15.65 -18.90 -2.96
N LEU A 496 16.09 -18.32 -1.83
CA LEU A 496 16.65 -19.11 -0.74
C LEU A 496 15.52 -19.72 0.11
N ASP A 497 14.36 -19.10 0.11
CA ASP A 497 13.12 -19.65 0.69
C ASP A 497 12.09 -19.85 -0.42
N LEU A 498 11.12 -20.74 -0.18
CA LEU A 498 9.99 -20.97 -1.08
C LEU A 498 9.21 -19.68 -1.30
N ALA A 499 8.96 -19.30 -2.53
CA ALA A 499 8.03 -18.21 -2.85
C ALA A 499 6.61 -18.58 -2.33
N SER A 500 5.82 -17.58 -1.97
CA SER A 500 4.49 -17.83 -1.39
C SER A 500 3.52 -18.44 -2.41
N THR A 501 3.66 -18.05 -3.69
CA THR A 501 2.78 -18.52 -4.77
C THR A 501 3.56 -18.58 -6.08
N VAL A 502 2.99 -19.29 -7.05
CA VAL A 502 3.53 -19.38 -8.42
C VAL A 502 3.54 -17.97 -9.08
N GLU A 503 2.54 -17.16 -8.80
CA GLU A 503 2.42 -15.80 -9.36
C GLU A 503 3.54 -14.90 -8.83
N GLU A 504 3.78 -14.92 -7.52
CA GLU A 504 4.88 -14.18 -6.90
C GLU A 504 6.23 -14.63 -7.49
N TYR A 505 6.43 -15.93 -7.59
CA TYR A 505 7.63 -16.52 -8.21
C TYR A 505 7.83 -16.00 -9.63
N SER A 506 6.78 -16.07 -10.46
CA SER A 506 6.79 -15.58 -11.85
C SER A 506 7.19 -14.09 -11.95
N GLN A 507 6.62 -13.26 -11.07
CA GLN A 507 6.90 -11.81 -11.01
C GLN A 507 8.37 -11.56 -10.62
N GLN A 508 8.89 -12.35 -9.68
CA GLN A 508 10.27 -12.20 -9.18
C GLN A 508 11.31 -12.65 -10.21
N ILE A 509 11.14 -13.83 -10.83
CA ILE A 509 12.06 -14.29 -11.88
C ILE A 509 12.00 -13.43 -13.14
N GLY A 510 10.85 -12.80 -13.40
CA GLY A 510 10.64 -11.87 -14.51
C GLY A 510 11.53 -10.62 -14.46
N ARG A 511 12.28 -10.42 -13.38
CA ARG A 511 13.26 -9.32 -13.25
C ARG A 511 14.57 -9.62 -13.95
N ALA A 512 14.93 -10.92 -14.08
CA ALA A 512 16.18 -11.34 -14.72
C ALA A 512 16.10 -11.20 -16.24
N GLY A 513 17.22 -10.86 -16.88
CA GLY A 513 17.41 -10.92 -18.32
C GLY A 513 16.42 -10.10 -19.15
N ARG A 514 16.01 -8.91 -18.69
CA ARG A 514 15.11 -8.03 -19.47
C ARG A 514 15.75 -7.50 -20.75
N ASP A 515 17.06 -7.49 -20.80
CA ASP A 515 17.85 -7.13 -21.98
C ASP A 515 17.88 -8.22 -23.07
N GLY A 516 17.29 -9.40 -22.77
CA GLY A 516 17.29 -10.55 -23.69
C GLY A 516 18.47 -11.49 -23.50
N GLU A 517 19.49 -11.09 -22.74
CA GLU A 517 20.64 -11.91 -22.42
C GLU A 517 20.28 -13.03 -21.41
N PRO A 518 21.06 -14.10 -21.33
CA PRO A 518 20.74 -15.21 -20.42
C PRO A 518 20.58 -14.77 -18.96
N GLY A 519 19.48 -15.21 -18.34
CA GLY A 519 19.19 -15.01 -16.94
C GLY A 519 19.09 -16.37 -16.22
N PHE A 520 19.59 -16.44 -15.00
CA PHE A 520 19.65 -17.68 -14.23
C PHE A 520 18.78 -17.55 -12.98
N CYS A 521 17.81 -18.42 -12.82
CA CYS A 521 16.87 -18.40 -11.71
C CYS A 521 16.93 -19.73 -10.98
N ILE A 522 17.32 -19.72 -9.71
CA ILE A 522 17.41 -20.92 -8.90
C ILE A 522 16.59 -20.80 -7.63
N MET A 523 15.89 -21.88 -7.26
CA MET A 523 15.19 -22.00 -5.98
C MET A 523 15.75 -23.15 -5.17
N PHE A 524 16.11 -22.87 -3.92
CA PHE A 524 16.49 -23.87 -2.93
C PHE A 524 15.27 -24.16 -2.05
N ILE A 525 14.90 -25.42 -1.87
CA ILE A 525 13.70 -25.80 -1.11
C ILE A 525 14.05 -26.87 -0.04
N CYS A 526 13.47 -26.70 1.15
CA CYS A 526 13.47 -27.70 2.21
C CYS A 526 12.13 -27.67 2.97
N HIS A 527 11.88 -28.64 3.85
CA HIS A 527 10.63 -28.75 4.60
C HIS A 527 10.36 -27.51 5.50
N ALA A 528 11.42 -26.88 6.01
CA ALA A 528 11.28 -25.68 6.84
C ALA A 528 10.63 -24.50 6.07
N ASP A 529 10.82 -24.42 4.75
CA ASP A 529 10.19 -23.39 3.92
C ASP A 529 8.66 -23.58 3.88
N ILE A 530 8.22 -24.82 3.74
CA ILE A 530 6.80 -25.19 3.69
C ILE A 530 6.14 -24.82 5.03
N TYR A 531 6.76 -25.23 6.14
CA TYR A 531 6.31 -24.88 7.50
C TYR A 531 6.18 -23.37 7.66
N LEU A 532 7.17 -22.60 7.21
CA LEU A 532 7.18 -21.13 7.32
C LEU A 532 5.99 -20.52 6.56
N ARG A 533 5.72 -21.00 5.34
CA ARG A 533 4.58 -20.54 4.53
C ARG A 533 3.23 -20.92 5.15
N GLN A 534 3.11 -22.15 5.69
CA GLN A 534 1.91 -22.59 6.41
C GLN A 534 1.65 -21.72 7.65
N ASN A 535 2.71 -21.37 8.38
CA ASN A 535 2.62 -20.51 9.57
C ASN A 535 1.98 -19.15 9.23
N PHE A 536 2.34 -18.55 8.10
CA PHE A 536 1.70 -17.30 7.66
C PHE A 536 0.23 -17.51 7.31
N SER A 537 -0.08 -18.51 6.49
CA SER A 537 -1.45 -18.77 6.00
C SER A 537 -2.42 -19.09 7.12
N LEU A 538 -2.01 -19.95 8.05
CA LEU A 538 -2.85 -20.43 9.18
C LEU A 538 -3.07 -19.36 10.26
N GLY A 539 -2.34 -18.25 10.20
CA GLY A 539 -2.47 -17.17 11.17
C GLY A 539 -3.61 -16.18 10.91
N ASP A 540 -4.17 -16.20 9.72
CA ASP A 540 -5.10 -15.15 9.26
C ASP A 540 -6.58 -15.46 9.59
N LEU A 541 -6.98 -16.71 9.69
CA LEU A 541 -8.37 -17.08 10.02
C LEU A 541 -8.62 -16.88 11.53
N PRO A 542 -9.50 -15.96 11.95
CA PRO A 542 -9.86 -15.83 13.38
C PRO A 542 -10.71 -17.03 13.85
N SER A 543 -10.88 -17.18 15.14
CA SER A 543 -11.86 -18.13 15.66
C SER A 543 -13.29 -17.63 15.40
N ARG A 544 -14.27 -18.55 15.30
CA ARG A 544 -15.69 -18.21 15.13
C ARG A 544 -16.16 -17.26 16.22
N ASN A 545 -15.76 -17.53 17.46
CA ASN A 545 -16.15 -16.75 18.63
C ASN A 545 -15.56 -15.33 18.57
N SER A 546 -14.30 -15.19 18.16
CA SER A 546 -13.65 -13.89 17.99
C SER A 546 -14.41 -13.02 16.99
N LEU A 547 -14.75 -13.59 15.84
CA LEU A 547 -15.47 -12.89 14.77
C LEU A 547 -16.88 -12.48 15.22
N LEU A 548 -17.62 -13.39 15.86
CA LEU A 548 -18.96 -13.09 16.38
C LEU A 548 -18.94 -11.96 17.42
N ARG A 549 -17.97 -11.98 18.33
CA ARG A 549 -17.83 -10.96 19.38
C ARG A 549 -17.46 -9.60 18.76
N LEU A 550 -16.59 -9.58 17.78
CA LEU A 550 -16.26 -8.36 17.02
C LEU A 550 -17.53 -7.76 16.41
N LEU A 551 -18.34 -8.56 15.74
CA LEU A 551 -19.55 -8.09 15.06
C LEU A 551 -20.61 -7.61 16.05
N LYS A 552 -20.79 -8.30 17.17
CA LYS A 552 -21.70 -7.86 18.25
C LYS A 552 -21.30 -6.50 18.80
N ASP A 553 -20.02 -6.25 18.97
CA ASP A 553 -19.50 -4.97 19.46
C ASP A 553 -19.62 -3.87 18.39
N VAL A 554 -19.18 -4.14 17.18
CA VAL A 554 -19.15 -3.14 16.09
C VAL A 554 -20.54 -2.75 15.63
N LEU A 555 -21.47 -3.71 15.52
CA LEU A 555 -22.84 -3.45 15.03
C LEU A 555 -23.79 -2.94 16.13
N GLY A 556 -23.28 -2.71 17.34
CA GLY A 556 -23.97 -1.94 18.35
C GLY A 556 -25.10 -2.63 19.12
N ARG A 557 -24.99 -3.95 19.34
CA ARG A 557 -26.01 -4.71 20.06
C ARG A 557 -26.32 -4.15 21.46
N GLU A 558 -25.34 -3.58 22.14
CA GLU A 558 -25.47 -3.00 23.47
C GLU A 558 -25.63 -1.47 23.44
N ARG A 559 -25.76 -0.91 22.26
CA ARG A 559 -25.89 0.54 22.02
C ARG A 559 -27.25 0.87 21.41
N THR A 560 -27.58 2.17 21.40
CA THR A 560 -28.67 2.69 20.57
C THR A 560 -28.36 2.30 19.11
N PRO A 561 -29.31 1.73 18.37
CA PRO A 561 -29.05 1.32 16.99
C PRO A 561 -28.51 2.49 16.16
N ASP A 562 -27.46 2.22 15.41
CA ASP A 562 -26.84 3.21 14.53
C ASP A 562 -27.83 3.62 13.43
N VAL A 563 -27.88 4.93 13.14
CA VAL A 563 -28.80 5.50 12.15
C VAL A 563 -28.05 5.69 10.84
N GLU A 564 -28.75 5.46 9.74
CA GLU A 564 -28.19 5.69 8.39
C GLU A 564 -27.57 7.10 8.28
N GLY A 565 -26.34 7.17 7.75
CA GLY A 565 -25.59 8.41 7.62
C GLY A 565 -24.73 8.77 8.81
N GLU A 566 -24.92 8.11 9.97
CA GLU A 566 -24.09 8.33 11.16
C GLU A 566 -22.67 7.82 10.91
N VAL A 567 -21.68 8.50 11.51
CA VAL A 567 -20.27 8.13 11.39
C VAL A 567 -19.79 7.49 12.71
N ILE A 568 -19.33 6.26 12.63
CA ILE A 568 -18.71 5.54 13.74
C ILE A 568 -17.18 5.54 13.60
N LYS A 569 -16.48 5.60 14.72
CA LYS A 569 -15.01 5.67 14.78
C LYS A 569 -14.45 4.44 15.50
N LEU A 570 -13.52 3.74 14.88
CA LEU A 570 -12.98 2.47 15.37
C LEU A 570 -11.45 2.46 15.26
N ALA A 571 -10.77 2.09 16.33
CA ALA A 571 -9.32 1.87 16.31
C ALA A 571 -9.06 0.40 15.93
N HIS A 572 -8.68 0.12 14.69
CA HIS A 572 -8.43 -1.24 14.22
C HIS A 572 -7.38 -1.97 15.06
N ARG A 573 -6.36 -1.27 15.56
CA ARG A 573 -5.32 -1.86 16.42
C ARG A 573 -5.92 -2.40 17.73
N ASP A 574 -6.85 -1.63 18.31
CA ASP A 574 -7.53 -2.04 19.56
C ASP A 574 -8.45 -3.24 19.31
N LEU A 575 -9.23 -3.21 18.22
CA LEU A 575 -10.08 -4.33 17.81
C LEU A 575 -9.26 -5.59 17.53
N SER A 576 -8.15 -5.45 16.83
CA SER A 576 -7.20 -6.53 16.53
C SER A 576 -6.72 -7.22 17.82
N THR A 577 -6.31 -6.42 18.80
CA THR A 577 -5.82 -6.92 20.09
C THR A 577 -6.96 -7.55 20.93
N LEU A 578 -8.11 -6.89 20.96
CA LEU A 578 -9.26 -7.30 21.79
C LEU A 578 -9.89 -8.62 21.30
N TYR A 579 -9.98 -8.80 19.99
CA TYR A 579 -10.65 -9.97 19.39
C TYR A 579 -9.68 -11.00 18.79
N ASP A 580 -8.38 -10.83 18.96
CA ASP A 580 -7.33 -11.73 18.45
C ASP A 580 -7.43 -11.93 16.92
N ILE A 581 -7.60 -10.85 16.19
CA ILE A 581 -7.68 -10.85 14.71
C ILE A 581 -6.53 -10.00 14.17
N ARG A 582 -5.69 -10.54 13.30
CA ARG A 582 -4.61 -9.75 12.66
C ARG A 582 -5.20 -8.59 11.87
N LEU A 583 -4.45 -7.50 11.69
CA LEU A 583 -4.93 -6.28 11.04
C LEU A 583 -5.40 -6.51 9.60
N SER A 584 -4.66 -7.30 8.81
CA SER A 584 -5.02 -7.58 7.42
C SER A 584 -6.37 -8.33 7.31
N PRO A 585 -6.59 -9.47 7.98
CA PRO A 585 -7.93 -10.10 8.02
C PRO A 585 -9.03 -9.18 8.56
N LEU A 586 -8.73 -8.32 9.53
CA LEU A 586 -9.69 -7.35 10.05
C LEU A 586 -10.13 -6.38 8.94
N GLY A 587 -9.20 -5.92 8.11
CA GLY A 587 -9.50 -5.10 6.94
C GLY A 587 -10.43 -5.81 5.94
N VAL A 588 -10.24 -7.12 5.74
CA VAL A 588 -11.13 -7.95 4.89
C VAL A 588 -12.56 -7.98 5.46
N VAL A 589 -12.70 -8.14 6.77
CA VAL A 589 -14.02 -8.12 7.45
C VAL A 589 -14.74 -6.80 7.16
N PHE A 590 -14.07 -5.65 7.38
CA PHE A 590 -14.69 -4.34 7.15
C PHE A 590 -15.00 -4.09 5.67
N ALA A 591 -14.16 -4.54 4.74
CA ALA A 591 -14.46 -4.47 3.32
C ALA A 591 -15.72 -5.28 2.95
N ALA A 592 -15.88 -6.46 3.54
CA ALA A 592 -17.09 -7.28 3.34
C ALA A 592 -18.33 -6.60 3.92
N LEU A 593 -18.23 -5.95 5.09
CA LEU A 593 -19.35 -5.20 5.70
C LEU A 593 -19.82 -4.05 4.78
N GLU A 594 -18.94 -3.47 4.00
CA GLU A 594 -19.29 -2.45 3.00
C GLU A 594 -19.85 -3.08 1.70
N LEU A 595 -19.03 -3.91 1.05
CA LEU A 595 -19.25 -4.28 -0.35
C LEU A 595 -20.23 -5.43 -0.53
N ARG A 596 -20.25 -6.38 0.43
CA ARG A 596 -21.13 -7.54 0.37
C ARG A 596 -22.43 -7.32 1.12
N PHE A 597 -22.36 -6.69 2.30
CA PHE A 597 -23.52 -6.56 3.20
C PHE A 597 -24.14 -5.14 3.20
N GLY A 598 -23.48 -4.14 2.61
CA GLY A 598 -24.00 -2.78 2.50
C GLY A 598 -24.26 -2.08 3.84
N LEU A 599 -23.49 -2.40 4.88
CA LEU A 599 -23.73 -1.91 6.24
C LEU A 599 -22.89 -0.67 6.59
N LEU A 600 -21.58 -0.74 6.36
CA LEU A 600 -20.62 0.30 6.80
C LEU A 600 -19.68 0.69 5.65
N ARG A 601 -19.61 1.96 5.30
CA ARG A 601 -18.67 2.46 4.28
C ARG A 601 -17.45 3.10 4.93
N ALA A 602 -16.27 2.65 4.57
CA ALA A 602 -15.02 3.29 4.98
C ALA A 602 -14.94 4.70 4.38
N ILE A 603 -14.64 5.68 5.24
CA ILE A 603 -14.36 7.06 4.85
C ILE A 603 -13.00 7.47 5.42
N THR A 604 -12.49 8.64 5.06
CA THR A 604 -11.15 9.08 5.45
C THR A 604 -10.91 8.91 6.95
N PRO A 605 -9.87 8.19 7.37
CA PRO A 605 -9.55 8.03 8.79
C PRO A 605 -9.04 9.34 9.41
N GLU A 606 -9.01 9.42 10.74
CA GLU A 606 -8.42 10.55 11.47
C GLU A 606 -7.38 10.07 12.47
N TYR A 607 -6.52 10.97 12.91
CA TYR A 607 -5.49 10.67 13.92
C TYR A 607 -5.91 11.20 15.29
N THR A 608 -5.62 10.46 16.36
CA THR A 608 -5.90 10.90 17.74
C THR A 608 -4.75 11.72 18.33
N SER A 609 -3.55 11.56 17.82
CA SER A 609 -2.37 12.22 18.36
C SER A 609 -1.59 12.95 17.26
N TYR A 610 -1.33 14.22 17.50
CA TYR A 610 -0.50 15.08 16.66
C TYR A 610 0.71 15.49 17.47
N GLN A 611 1.89 15.06 17.03
CA GLN A 611 3.18 15.46 17.62
C GLN A 611 4.01 16.17 16.57
N PHE A 612 4.86 17.09 16.99
CA PHE A 612 5.77 17.76 16.06
C PHE A 612 7.09 18.14 16.73
N GLU A 613 8.15 18.11 15.94
CA GLU A 613 9.47 18.56 16.33
C GLU A 613 9.70 19.98 15.78
N ASP A 614 10.19 20.90 16.64
CA ASP A 614 10.56 22.25 16.22
C ASP A 614 11.82 22.19 15.34
N LYS A 615 11.77 22.73 14.15
CA LYS A 615 12.91 22.86 13.23
C LYS A 615 13.66 24.19 13.42
N GLY A 616 13.53 24.80 14.62
CA GLY A 616 14.21 26.03 15.01
C GLY A 616 13.45 27.31 14.69
N ARG A 617 12.26 27.20 14.10
CA ARG A 617 11.45 28.37 13.70
C ARG A 617 10.05 28.40 14.34
N TYR A 618 9.67 27.35 15.04
CA TYR A 618 8.29 27.17 15.55
C TYR A 618 7.85 28.32 16.45
N HIS A 619 8.66 28.66 17.47
CA HIS A 619 8.28 29.72 18.41
C HIS A 619 8.13 31.07 17.72
N ALA A 620 9.01 31.42 16.80
CA ALA A 620 8.95 32.70 16.10
C ALA A 620 7.71 32.77 15.18
N VAL A 621 7.45 31.72 14.40
CA VAL A 621 6.31 31.68 13.46
C VAL A 621 4.98 31.58 14.22
N ALA A 622 4.87 30.67 15.19
CA ALA A 622 3.62 30.45 15.93
C ALA A 622 3.22 31.66 16.80
N SER A 623 4.19 32.40 17.35
CA SER A 623 3.90 33.64 18.14
C SER A 623 3.49 34.82 17.25
N SER A 624 3.95 34.85 15.99
CA SER A 624 3.59 35.93 15.05
C SER A 624 2.31 35.67 14.28
N ASP A 625 1.87 34.43 14.24
CA ASP A 625 0.64 34.00 13.55
C ASP A 625 -0.57 34.20 14.49
N HIS A 626 -1.42 35.15 14.15
CA HIS A 626 -2.58 35.55 14.98
C HIS A 626 -3.87 34.77 14.63
N SER A 627 -3.80 33.75 13.76
CA SER A 627 -4.97 32.91 13.45
C SER A 627 -5.43 32.13 14.70
N PRO A 628 -6.72 31.85 14.85
CA PRO A 628 -7.22 31.08 16.00
C PRO A 628 -6.53 29.71 16.14
N GLU A 629 -6.27 29.05 15.01
CA GLU A 629 -5.64 27.73 14.94
C GLU A 629 -4.18 27.80 15.46
N ALA A 630 -3.40 28.78 14.98
CA ALA A 630 -2.01 28.97 15.40
C ALA A 630 -1.92 29.24 16.91
N ARG A 631 -2.80 30.10 17.44
CA ARG A 631 -2.90 30.39 18.87
C ARG A 631 -3.24 29.14 19.68
N ALA A 632 -4.20 28.33 19.20
CA ALA A 632 -4.60 27.09 19.86
C ALA A 632 -3.44 26.07 19.88
N ILE A 633 -2.80 25.85 18.74
CA ILE A 633 -1.67 24.92 18.65
C ILE A 633 -0.54 25.39 19.57
N TYR A 634 -0.22 26.68 19.54
CA TYR A 634 0.87 27.23 20.37
C TYR A 634 0.59 27.12 21.88
N SER A 635 -0.64 27.46 22.30
CA SER A 635 -1.01 27.50 23.72
C SER A 635 -1.35 26.13 24.33
N MET A 636 -1.83 25.19 23.50
CA MET A 636 -2.33 23.90 23.96
C MET A 636 -1.37 22.73 23.71
N SER A 637 -0.26 22.98 23.02
CA SER A 637 0.79 21.97 22.84
C SER A 637 1.66 21.84 24.07
N THR A 638 1.90 20.62 24.50
CA THR A 638 2.80 20.30 25.62
C THR A 638 4.15 19.81 25.10
N LYS A 639 5.24 20.40 25.63
CA LYS A 639 6.60 20.04 25.21
C LYS A 639 7.11 18.84 26.01
N ALA A 640 7.55 17.81 25.31
CA ALA A 640 8.35 16.71 25.83
C ALA A 640 9.84 16.99 25.52
N VAL A 641 10.71 16.01 25.63
CA VAL A 641 12.17 16.21 25.43
C VAL A 641 12.49 16.80 24.05
N LYS A 642 11.95 16.22 22.99
CA LYS A 642 12.19 16.66 21.60
C LYS A 642 10.94 17.19 20.91
N ASN A 643 9.79 16.58 21.20
CA ASN A 643 8.55 16.82 20.48
C ASN A 643 7.56 17.62 21.32
N PHE A 644 6.73 18.38 20.63
CA PHE A 644 5.49 18.93 21.17
C PHE A 644 4.36 17.96 20.87
N THR A 645 3.42 17.77 21.80
CA THR A 645 2.19 17.00 21.59
C THR A 645 1.01 17.95 21.64
N PHE A 646 0.19 17.96 20.60
CA PHE A 646 -1.00 18.81 20.50
C PHE A 646 -2.25 17.97 20.75
N ASP A 647 -3.10 18.42 21.67
CA ASP A 647 -4.37 17.78 21.98
C ASP A 647 -5.48 18.35 21.05
N MET A 648 -5.63 17.68 19.93
CA MET A 648 -6.63 18.01 18.90
C MET A 648 -8.06 18.04 19.48
N ASN A 649 -8.39 17.06 20.33
CA ASN A 649 -9.74 16.94 20.91
C ASN A 649 -10.04 18.07 21.89
N ALA A 650 -9.06 18.52 22.67
CA ALA A 650 -9.23 19.67 23.55
C ALA A 650 -9.50 20.96 22.75
N ALA A 651 -8.82 21.13 21.63
CA ALA A 651 -9.00 22.29 20.75
C ALA A 651 -10.39 22.28 20.07
N THR A 652 -10.85 21.13 19.60
CA THR A 652 -12.18 21.00 18.98
C THR A 652 -13.31 21.23 19.99
N ARG A 653 -13.12 20.79 21.25
CA ARG A 653 -14.08 21.10 22.33
C ARG A 653 -14.21 22.61 22.62
N ARG A 654 -13.22 23.40 22.21
CA ARG A 654 -13.28 24.87 22.32
C ARG A 654 -13.89 25.56 21.09
N GLY A 655 -14.44 24.76 20.17
CA GLY A 655 -15.15 25.26 18.99
C GLY A 655 -14.29 25.51 17.76
N LEU A 656 -13.04 25.03 17.76
CA LEU A 656 -12.19 25.11 16.57
C LEU A 656 -12.43 23.91 15.65
N MET A 657 -12.47 24.16 14.36
CA MET A 657 -12.68 23.09 13.38
C MET A 657 -11.40 22.25 13.26
N ARG A 658 -11.58 20.93 13.35
CA ARG A 658 -10.48 19.97 13.22
C ARG A 658 -9.68 20.16 11.92
N ALA A 659 -10.40 20.33 10.82
CA ALA A 659 -9.81 20.52 9.48
C ALA A 659 -8.86 21.72 9.43
N ASP A 660 -9.23 22.83 10.04
CA ASP A 660 -8.43 24.07 10.08
C ASP A 660 -7.15 23.88 10.91
N LEU A 661 -7.26 23.15 12.04
CA LEU A 661 -6.11 22.82 12.88
C LEU A 661 -5.11 21.93 12.16
N VAL A 662 -5.61 20.89 11.47
CA VAL A 662 -4.79 19.97 10.68
C VAL A 662 -4.11 20.75 9.53
N ARG A 663 -4.89 21.57 8.79
CA ARG A 663 -4.37 22.41 7.71
C ARG A 663 -3.24 23.31 8.17
N LYS A 664 -3.36 23.90 9.37
CA LYS A 664 -2.33 24.75 9.96
C LYS A 664 -1.06 23.95 10.29
N LEU A 665 -1.21 22.78 10.92
CA LEU A 665 -0.07 21.90 11.25
C LEU A 665 0.66 21.43 9.97
N ASP A 666 -0.09 21.07 8.95
CA ASP A 666 0.46 20.61 7.66
C ASP A 666 1.17 21.76 6.92
N SER A 667 0.61 22.97 6.95
CA SER A 667 1.26 24.16 6.39
C SER A 667 2.61 24.42 7.08
N TRP A 668 2.68 24.31 8.41
CA TRP A 668 3.94 24.46 9.15
C TRP A 668 4.93 23.32 8.86
N ASN A 669 4.43 22.10 8.62
CA ASN A 669 5.25 20.96 8.22
C ASN A 669 5.85 21.19 6.80
N ALA A 670 5.01 21.57 5.86
CA ALA A 670 5.39 21.84 4.46
C ALA A 670 6.43 22.96 4.34
N THR A 671 6.30 24.04 5.16
CA THR A 671 7.22 25.17 5.14
C THR A 671 8.46 24.95 6.03
N GLY A 672 8.64 23.77 6.61
CA GLY A 672 9.81 23.43 7.44
C GLY A 672 9.86 24.16 8.78
N VAL A 673 8.73 24.65 9.27
CA VAL A 673 8.61 25.26 10.63
C VAL A 673 8.65 24.17 11.69
N VAL A 674 7.95 23.07 11.43
CA VAL A 674 7.92 21.88 12.29
C VAL A 674 8.16 20.63 11.44
N MET A 675 8.42 19.49 12.09
CA MET A 675 8.31 18.16 11.49
C MET A 675 7.17 17.43 12.20
N LEU A 676 6.06 17.27 11.48
CA LEU A 676 4.83 16.71 12.02
C LEU A 676 4.90 15.16 12.07
N LYS A 677 4.37 14.60 13.14
CA LYS A 677 4.22 13.15 13.34
C LYS A 677 2.81 12.87 13.83
N THR A 678 2.07 12.07 13.10
CA THR A 678 0.72 11.66 13.49
C THR A 678 0.72 10.22 13.98
N SER A 679 -0.17 9.90 14.91
CA SER A 679 -0.34 8.53 15.42
C SER A 679 -1.73 8.31 15.99
N GLY A 680 -2.07 7.04 16.21
CA GLY A 680 -3.37 6.66 16.74
C GLY A 680 -4.47 6.78 15.69
N VAL A 681 -4.35 6.02 14.60
CA VAL A 681 -5.33 6.02 13.50
C VAL A 681 -6.69 5.58 14.02
N MET A 682 -7.71 6.41 13.78
CA MET A 682 -9.12 6.10 14.00
C MET A 682 -9.79 5.93 12.63
N ASN A 683 -10.11 4.69 12.32
CA ASN A 683 -10.86 4.37 11.09
C ASN A 683 -12.30 4.86 11.26
N ARG A 684 -12.81 5.53 10.25
CA ARG A 684 -14.16 6.11 10.25
C ARG A 684 -15.04 5.37 9.25
N TYR A 685 -16.27 5.08 9.67
CA TYR A 685 -17.23 4.35 8.85
C TYR A 685 -18.58 5.07 8.88
N ARG A 686 -19.13 5.31 7.70
CA ARG A 686 -20.50 5.84 7.56
C ARG A 686 -21.47 4.66 7.53
N VAL A 687 -22.50 4.71 8.32
CA VAL A 687 -23.57 3.71 8.34
C VAL A 687 -24.39 3.86 7.06
N LEU A 688 -24.42 2.82 6.22
CA LEU A 688 -25.14 2.80 4.95
C LEU A 688 -26.59 2.35 5.13
N SER A 689 -26.81 1.38 6.01
CA SER A 689 -28.14 0.86 6.34
C SER A 689 -28.14 0.43 7.81
N PRO A 690 -29.29 0.43 8.49
CA PRO A 690 -29.34 0.02 9.89
C PRO A 690 -28.76 -1.38 10.07
N PRO A 691 -27.71 -1.54 10.91
CA PRO A 691 -27.13 -2.87 11.13
C PRO A 691 -28.09 -3.82 11.83
N PRO A 692 -27.93 -5.12 11.65
CA PRO A 692 -28.75 -6.11 12.36
C PRO A 692 -28.53 -6.01 13.88
N THR A 693 -29.61 -6.06 14.65
CA THR A 693 -29.56 -6.02 16.11
C THR A 693 -29.95 -7.36 16.73
N ALA A 694 -30.70 -8.20 16.01
CA ALA A 694 -31.06 -9.52 16.47
C ALA A 694 -29.83 -10.44 16.53
N GLU A 695 -29.68 -11.19 17.60
CA GLU A 695 -28.54 -12.10 17.80
C GLU A 695 -28.41 -13.13 16.67
N GLU A 696 -29.54 -13.63 16.20
CA GLU A 696 -29.61 -14.62 15.11
C GLU A 696 -29.07 -14.06 13.80
N ASP A 697 -29.37 -12.82 13.47
CA ASP A 697 -28.92 -12.15 12.24
C ASP A 697 -27.40 -11.85 12.32
N ILE A 698 -26.91 -11.44 13.49
CA ILE A 698 -25.47 -11.20 13.70
C ILE A 698 -24.70 -12.53 13.62
N GLN A 699 -25.27 -13.60 14.17
CA GLN A 699 -24.69 -14.94 14.10
C GLN A 699 -24.62 -15.42 12.64
N ALA A 700 -25.69 -15.26 11.87
CA ALA A 700 -25.72 -15.63 10.45
C ALA A 700 -24.64 -14.85 9.66
N LEU A 701 -24.51 -13.55 9.90
CA LEU A 701 -23.49 -12.70 9.30
C LEU A 701 -22.07 -13.18 9.65
N ALA A 702 -21.84 -13.53 10.93
CA ALA A 702 -20.56 -14.06 11.42
C ALA A 702 -20.22 -15.40 10.75
N ASP A 703 -21.21 -16.28 10.60
CA ASP A 703 -21.02 -17.60 9.97
C ASP A 703 -20.68 -17.47 8.48
N ASP A 704 -21.35 -16.56 7.77
CA ASP A 704 -21.05 -16.26 6.36
C ASP A 704 -19.61 -15.72 6.19
N LEU A 705 -19.22 -14.74 7.00
CA LEU A 705 -17.87 -14.18 6.98
C LEU A 705 -16.81 -15.23 7.34
N TYR A 706 -17.09 -16.07 8.35
CA TYR A 706 -16.16 -17.13 8.74
C TYR A 706 -15.97 -18.15 7.61
N ALA A 707 -17.05 -18.53 6.92
CA ALA A 707 -17.00 -19.49 5.80
C ALA A 707 -16.10 -18.96 4.68
N ASP A 708 -16.24 -17.66 4.34
CA ASP A 708 -15.39 -16.99 3.35
C ASP A 708 -13.92 -16.99 3.77
N MET A 709 -13.65 -16.62 5.02
CA MET A 709 -12.28 -16.55 5.54
C MET A 709 -11.63 -17.95 5.64
N ALA A 710 -12.42 -18.97 5.97
CA ALA A 710 -11.94 -20.36 6.01
C ALA A 710 -11.61 -20.87 4.58
N GLN A 711 -12.42 -20.48 3.59
CA GLN A 711 -12.12 -20.80 2.19
C GLN A 711 -10.81 -20.12 1.76
N ARG A 712 -10.58 -18.86 2.14
CA ARG A 712 -9.31 -18.15 1.85
C ARG A 712 -8.09 -18.85 2.44
N GLU A 713 -8.21 -19.36 3.68
CA GLU A 713 -7.13 -20.14 4.33
C GLU A 713 -6.83 -21.43 3.53
N LYS A 714 -7.88 -22.15 3.13
CA LYS A 714 -7.75 -23.36 2.31
C LYS A 714 -7.07 -23.07 0.97
N ASP A 715 -7.45 -21.96 0.33
CA ASP A 715 -6.86 -21.54 -0.95
C ASP A 715 -5.39 -21.14 -0.79
N ALA A 716 -5.06 -20.46 0.32
CA ALA A 716 -3.68 -20.07 0.63
C ALA A 716 -2.79 -21.31 0.81
N LEU A 717 -3.28 -22.32 1.53
CA LEU A 717 -2.57 -23.60 1.68
C LEU A 717 -2.43 -24.31 0.33
N GLY A 718 -3.48 -24.32 -0.48
CA GLY A 718 -3.46 -24.88 -1.84
C GLY A 718 -2.43 -24.21 -2.75
N ARG A 719 -2.22 -22.89 -2.62
CA ARG A 719 -1.19 -22.18 -3.39
C ARG A 719 0.23 -22.61 -2.98
N ILE A 720 0.44 -22.92 -1.70
CA ILE A 720 1.72 -23.49 -1.24
C ILE A 720 1.96 -24.84 -1.94
N ASP A 721 0.94 -25.71 -1.96
CA ASP A 721 1.02 -27.02 -2.61
C ASP A 721 1.29 -26.88 -4.13
N GLN A 722 0.64 -25.90 -4.78
CA GLN A 722 0.88 -25.62 -6.21
C GLN A 722 2.35 -25.21 -6.45
N MET A 723 2.90 -24.33 -5.57
CA MET A 723 4.29 -23.90 -5.71
C MET A 723 5.28 -25.06 -5.48
N VAL A 724 5.05 -25.87 -4.46
CA VAL A 724 5.86 -27.08 -4.18
C VAL A 724 5.75 -28.04 -5.39
N GLY A 725 4.53 -28.29 -5.89
CA GLY A 725 4.29 -29.17 -7.03
C GLY A 725 4.97 -28.70 -8.31
N LEU A 726 5.02 -27.39 -8.56
CA LEU A 726 5.73 -26.83 -9.71
C LEU A 726 7.24 -27.13 -9.63
N ILE A 727 7.84 -26.98 -8.44
CA ILE A 727 9.29 -27.13 -8.25
C ILE A 727 9.71 -28.62 -8.23
N THR A 728 8.92 -29.48 -7.58
CA THR A 728 9.24 -30.90 -7.37
C THR A 728 8.59 -31.82 -8.44
N GLY A 729 7.81 -31.26 -9.34
CA GLY A 729 7.09 -31.98 -10.37
C GLY A 729 8.01 -32.62 -11.41
N LYS A 730 7.62 -33.79 -11.92
CA LYS A 730 8.33 -34.53 -12.97
C LYS A 730 7.88 -34.04 -14.35
N SER A 731 8.03 -32.74 -14.59
CA SER A 731 7.61 -32.11 -15.86
C SER A 731 8.45 -30.86 -16.11
N CYS A 732 8.33 -30.32 -17.31
CA CYS A 732 9.04 -29.08 -17.66
C CYS A 732 8.59 -27.92 -16.79
N PHE A 733 9.52 -27.33 -16.07
CA PHE A 733 9.29 -26.21 -15.14
C PHE A 733 8.65 -24.99 -15.86
N ALA A 734 9.19 -24.61 -17.02
CA ALA A 734 8.71 -23.48 -17.81
C ALA A 734 7.30 -23.75 -18.37
N LEU A 735 7.00 -24.97 -18.80
CA LEU A 735 5.67 -25.35 -19.26
C LEU A 735 4.65 -25.32 -18.11
N GLY A 736 5.03 -25.90 -16.95
CA GLY A 736 4.17 -25.86 -15.76
C GLY A 736 3.84 -24.42 -15.33
N LEU A 737 4.81 -23.52 -15.40
CA LEU A 737 4.62 -22.10 -15.13
C LEU A 737 3.64 -21.46 -16.13
N ALA A 738 3.79 -21.73 -17.43
CA ALA A 738 2.88 -21.18 -18.45
C ALA A 738 1.45 -21.74 -18.26
N GLN A 739 1.32 -23.04 -18.01
CA GLN A 739 0.03 -23.72 -17.78
C GLN A 739 -0.72 -23.19 -16.55
N HIS A 740 0.02 -22.80 -15.49
CA HIS A 740 -0.59 -22.18 -14.31
C HIS A 740 -1.36 -20.90 -14.67
N PHE A 741 -0.89 -20.17 -15.68
CA PHE A 741 -1.56 -18.95 -16.19
C PHE A 741 -2.51 -19.25 -17.39
N GLY A 742 -2.86 -20.53 -17.63
CA GLY A 742 -3.74 -20.92 -18.72
C GLY A 742 -3.12 -20.75 -20.10
N MET A 743 -1.78 -20.88 -20.21
CA MET A 743 -1.05 -20.63 -21.45
C MET A 743 -0.10 -21.80 -21.78
N GLU A 744 0.42 -21.78 -22.98
CA GLU A 744 1.44 -22.73 -23.47
C GLU A 744 2.77 -21.98 -23.67
N LEU A 745 3.83 -22.70 -23.94
CA LEU A 745 5.08 -22.08 -24.37
C LEU A 745 4.84 -21.35 -25.70
N SER A 746 5.33 -20.13 -25.82
CA SER A 746 5.05 -19.23 -26.95
C SER A 746 5.53 -19.77 -28.31
N ASP A 747 6.44 -20.75 -28.31
CA ASP A 747 6.97 -21.40 -29.51
C ASP A 747 6.28 -22.71 -29.82
N GLY A 748 5.21 -23.09 -29.07
CA GLY A 748 4.44 -24.31 -29.26
C GLY A 748 5.15 -25.58 -28.82
N ARG A 749 6.32 -25.51 -28.19
CA ARG A 749 7.05 -26.69 -27.71
C ARG A 749 6.40 -27.25 -26.44
N SER A 750 6.58 -28.55 -26.23
CA SER A 750 6.13 -29.25 -25.01
C SER A 750 7.14 -29.18 -23.86
N SER A 751 8.31 -28.63 -24.09
CA SER A 751 9.36 -28.47 -23.07
C SER A 751 10.34 -27.37 -23.48
N CYS A 752 10.92 -26.73 -22.45
CA CYS A 752 11.93 -25.67 -22.68
C CYS A 752 13.34 -26.19 -23.03
N GLY A 753 13.65 -27.42 -22.64
CA GLY A 753 14.92 -28.06 -22.91
C GLY A 753 16.07 -27.70 -21.94
N HIS A 754 15.90 -26.73 -21.07
CA HIS A 754 17.00 -26.19 -20.25
C HIS A 754 16.68 -25.96 -18.76
N CYS A 755 15.49 -26.23 -18.27
CA CYS A 755 15.18 -26.21 -16.84
C CYS A 755 15.76 -27.46 -16.13
N THR A 756 15.73 -27.48 -14.79
CA THR A 756 16.28 -28.63 -14.02
C THR A 756 15.77 -29.98 -14.55
N TYR A 757 14.45 -30.11 -14.73
CA TYR A 757 13.84 -31.36 -15.21
C TYR A 757 14.27 -31.69 -16.64
N CYS A 758 14.20 -30.74 -17.55
CA CYS A 758 14.53 -30.97 -18.97
C CYS A 758 16.01 -31.31 -19.17
N ALA A 759 16.90 -30.69 -18.39
CA ALA A 759 18.36 -30.86 -18.52
C ALA A 759 18.88 -32.18 -17.91
N ARG A 760 18.21 -32.69 -16.91
CA ARG A 760 18.67 -33.87 -16.14
C ARG A 760 17.73 -35.08 -16.15
N UNK A 761 16.37 -34.61 -16.37
CA UNK A 761 15.41 -35.49 -16.35
C UNK A 761 15.04 -35.93 -15.08
N GLU A 762 15.62 -35.27 -14.11
CA GLU A 762 15.36 -35.51 -12.70
C GLU A 762 14.71 -34.25 -12.07
N ALA A 763 13.66 -34.46 -11.28
CA ALA A 763 13.03 -33.40 -10.50
C ALA A 763 13.79 -33.17 -9.19
N ALA A 764 13.69 -31.92 -8.64
CA ALA A 764 14.09 -31.65 -7.27
C ALA A 764 13.17 -32.45 -6.33
N THR A 765 13.70 -33.31 -5.49
CA THR A 765 12.92 -34.21 -4.65
C THR A 765 13.18 -33.94 -3.18
N LEU A 766 12.13 -33.59 -2.44
CA LEU A 766 12.20 -33.48 -0.97
C LEU A 766 12.22 -34.89 -0.35
N SER A 767 13.06 -35.09 0.64
CA SER A 767 13.10 -36.35 1.40
C SER A 767 11.74 -36.56 2.09
N PRO A 768 11.16 -37.77 2.04
CA PRO A 768 9.87 -38.01 2.71
C PRO A 768 9.95 -37.68 4.21
N LYS A 769 8.99 -36.91 4.71
CA LYS A 769 8.87 -36.57 6.13
C LYS A 769 7.53 -37.16 6.62
N PRO A 770 7.52 -38.37 7.17
CA PRO A 770 6.27 -38.95 7.69
C PRO A 770 5.76 -38.12 8.87
N ALA A 771 4.44 -37.99 8.97
CA ALA A 771 3.80 -37.33 10.10
C ALA A 771 4.12 -38.12 11.40
N PRO A 772 4.60 -37.45 12.44
CA PRO A 772 4.84 -38.15 13.71
C PRO A 772 3.53 -38.60 14.36
N PRO A 773 3.56 -39.65 15.19
CA PRO A 773 2.37 -39.98 16.02
C PRO A 773 2.08 -38.81 16.98
N LEU A 774 0.80 -38.62 17.30
CA LEU A 774 0.36 -37.51 18.16
C LEU A 774 1.09 -37.51 19.51
N ASN A 775 1.79 -36.41 19.80
CA ASN A 775 2.47 -36.21 21.10
C ASN A 775 1.47 -35.76 22.15
N VAL A 776 0.79 -36.75 22.78
CA VAL A 776 -0.26 -36.52 23.81
C VAL A 776 0.29 -35.71 24.98
N GLU A 777 1.54 -35.97 25.39
CA GLU A 777 2.18 -35.22 26.49
C GLU A 777 2.44 -33.78 26.13
N GLY A 778 2.80 -33.53 24.89
CA GLY A 778 2.94 -32.15 24.31
C GLY A 778 1.61 -31.42 24.37
N VAL A 779 0.53 -32.08 23.94
CA VAL A 779 -0.85 -31.51 24.00
C VAL A 779 -1.22 -31.15 25.43
N LYS A 780 -0.99 -32.05 26.41
CA LYS A 780 -1.24 -31.79 27.83
C LYS A 780 -0.47 -30.59 28.38
N ARG A 781 0.80 -30.43 27.95
CA ARG A 781 1.63 -29.27 28.37
C ARG A 781 1.06 -27.96 27.87
N VAL A 782 0.57 -27.92 26.63
CA VAL A 782 -0.06 -26.73 26.06
C VAL A 782 -1.36 -26.40 26.83
N LEU A 783 -2.19 -27.42 27.11
CA LEU A 783 -3.42 -27.25 27.86
C LEU A 783 -3.17 -26.76 29.29
N ALA A 784 -2.06 -27.15 29.91
CA ALA A 784 -1.71 -26.73 31.28
C ALA A 784 -1.35 -25.24 31.38
N VAL A 785 -0.94 -24.61 30.29
CA VAL A 785 -0.43 -23.24 30.27
C VAL A 785 -1.44 -22.25 29.66
N CYS A 786 -2.23 -22.69 28.69
CA CYS A 786 -3.08 -21.82 27.90
C CYS A 786 -4.53 -21.80 28.38
N PRO A 787 -5.28 -20.70 28.22
CA PRO A 787 -6.73 -20.70 28.45
C PRO A 787 -7.44 -21.70 27.52
N HIS A 788 -8.52 -22.35 28.02
CA HIS A 788 -9.27 -23.35 27.25
C HIS A 788 -10.52 -22.77 26.57
N ASP A 789 -10.53 -21.49 26.29
CA ASP A 789 -11.67 -20.78 25.70
C ASP A 789 -11.60 -20.70 24.19
N ASP A 790 -10.45 -21.04 23.58
CA ASP A 790 -10.25 -20.94 22.14
C ASP A 790 -9.28 -22.04 21.66
N SER A 791 -9.84 -23.08 21.06
CA SER A 791 -9.07 -24.22 20.52
C SER A 791 -8.08 -23.82 19.43
N ARG A 792 -8.42 -22.80 18.63
CA ARG A 792 -7.54 -22.32 17.57
C ARG A 792 -6.32 -21.59 18.16
N LEU A 793 -6.50 -20.84 19.25
CA LEU A 793 -5.38 -20.23 19.98
C LEU A 793 -4.41 -21.30 20.47
N LEU A 794 -4.94 -22.38 21.07
CA LEU A 794 -4.15 -23.53 21.56
C LEU A 794 -3.35 -24.16 20.41
N ALA A 795 -4.01 -24.43 19.28
CA ALA A 795 -3.35 -24.98 18.08
C ALA A 795 -2.26 -24.04 17.54
N ARG A 796 -2.50 -22.74 17.54
CA ARG A 796 -1.52 -21.73 17.14
C ARG A 796 -0.28 -21.75 18.06
N VAL A 797 -0.47 -21.80 19.38
CA VAL A 797 0.62 -21.88 20.35
C VAL A 797 1.45 -23.15 20.09
N ALA A 798 0.78 -24.29 19.97
CA ALA A 798 1.43 -25.59 19.74
C ALA A 798 2.24 -25.62 18.44
N PHE A 799 1.69 -25.07 17.37
CA PHE A 799 2.30 -25.05 16.03
C PHE A 799 3.36 -23.95 15.85
N GLY A 800 3.30 -22.86 16.65
CA GLY A 800 4.26 -21.74 16.56
C GLY A 800 3.76 -20.53 15.78
N ILE A 801 2.45 -20.30 15.75
CA ILE A 801 1.85 -19.15 15.01
C ILE A 801 1.55 -18.03 16.01
N LYS A 802 2.12 -16.84 15.77
CA LYS A 802 1.86 -15.65 16.59
C LYS A 802 0.52 -15.00 16.23
N SER A 803 -0.17 -14.51 17.26
CA SER A 803 -1.40 -13.71 17.14
C SER A 803 -1.38 -12.59 18.18
N PRO A 804 -2.24 -11.55 18.04
CA PRO A 804 -2.27 -10.46 19.02
C PRO A 804 -2.45 -10.94 20.47
N ARG A 805 -3.36 -11.89 20.71
CA ARG A 805 -3.62 -12.44 22.05
C ARG A 805 -2.45 -13.28 22.58
N ILE A 806 -1.83 -14.08 21.72
CA ILE A 806 -0.65 -14.89 22.09
C ILE A 806 0.48 -13.98 22.57
N THR A 807 0.73 -12.87 21.85
CA THR A 807 1.74 -11.88 22.22
C THR A 807 1.36 -11.15 23.53
N GLN A 808 0.10 -10.75 23.69
CA GLN A 808 -0.42 -10.10 24.90
C GLN A 808 -0.25 -11.00 26.14
N LEU A 809 -0.52 -12.30 26.00
CA LEU A 809 -0.38 -13.28 27.07
C LEU A 809 1.07 -13.78 27.23
N LYS A 810 2.00 -13.32 26.41
CA LYS A 810 3.42 -13.74 26.37
C LYS A 810 3.61 -15.24 26.15
N LEU A 811 2.65 -15.89 25.51
CA LEU A 811 2.72 -17.32 25.21
C LEU A 811 3.78 -17.64 24.17
N ASP A 812 4.13 -16.68 23.31
CA ASP A 812 5.22 -16.78 22.32
C ASP A 812 6.63 -16.84 22.98
N GLN A 813 6.71 -16.54 24.29
CA GLN A 813 7.95 -16.64 25.08
C GLN A 813 7.97 -17.90 25.97
N ASN A 814 6.89 -18.69 25.98
CA ASN A 814 6.76 -19.89 26.79
C ASN A 814 7.33 -21.11 26.05
N PRO A 815 7.99 -22.06 26.74
CA PRO A 815 8.51 -23.28 26.09
C PRO A 815 7.50 -24.15 25.36
N VAL A 816 6.18 -23.98 25.61
CA VAL A 816 5.14 -24.71 24.87
C VAL A 816 4.90 -24.14 23.47
N PHE A 817 5.35 -22.90 23.21
CA PHE A 817 5.23 -22.29 21.90
C PHE A 817 6.10 -23.04 20.89
N GLU A 818 5.51 -23.38 19.75
CA GLU A 818 6.19 -24.14 18.67
C GLU A 818 6.62 -25.57 19.08
N SER A 819 6.11 -26.09 20.20
CA SER A 819 6.53 -27.40 20.73
C SER A 819 5.98 -28.59 19.93
N LEU A 820 4.99 -28.39 19.09
CA LEU A 820 4.36 -29.41 18.22
C LEU A 820 4.35 -28.98 16.74
N ALA A 821 5.35 -28.20 16.31
CA ALA A 821 5.47 -27.68 14.94
C ALA A 821 5.69 -28.78 13.88
N ASP A 822 6.06 -29.99 14.32
CA ASP A 822 6.24 -31.16 13.44
C ASP A 822 4.92 -31.88 13.13
N HIS A 823 3.84 -31.55 13.84
CA HIS A 823 2.49 -32.11 13.63
C HIS A 823 1.70 -31.28 12.59
N GLU A 824 0.68 -31.88 11.99
CA GLU A 824 -0.25 -31.15 11.12
C GLU A 824 -1.15 -30.24 11.98
N PHE A 825 -1.30 -29.00 11.56
CA PHE A 825 -2.15 -28.01 12.26
C PHE A 825 -3.60 -28.51 12.40
N SER A 826 -4.15 -29.14 11.37
CA SER A 826 -5.51 -29.69 11.38
C SER A 826 -5.71 -30.77 12.48
N THR A 827 -4.68 -31.60 12.68
CA THR A 827 -4.68 -32.64 13.73
C THR A 827 -4.63 -31.99 15.12
N LEU A 828 -3.73 -30.99 15.32
CA LEU A 828 -3.65 -30.25 16.59
C LEU A 828 -4.98 -29.54 16.88
N LEU A 829 -5.57 -28.88 15.87
CA LEU A 829 -6.85 -28.18 16.05
C LEU A 829 -7.96 -29.11 16.50
N ARG A 830 -8.11 -30.28 15.90
CA ARG A 830 -9.12 -31.30 16.29
C ARG A 830 -8.93 -31.77 17.75
N GLU A 831 -7.67 -32.00 18.15
CA GLU A 831 -7.35 -32.41 19.52
C GLU A 831 -7.72 -31.34 20.55
N PHE A 832 -7.37 -30.08 20.27
CA PHE A 832 -7.70 -28.96 21.17
C PHE A 832 -9.20 -28.64 21.14
N GLU A 833 -9.90 -28.83 20.02
CA GLU A 833 -11.37 -28.72 19.97
C GLU A 833 -12.04 -29.77 20.89
N ALA A 834 -11.57 -31.01 20.84
CA ALA A 834 -12.08 -32.09 21.73
C ALA A 834 -11.82 -31.76 23.20
N ALA A 835 -10.61 -31.29 23.51
CA ALA A 835 -10.23 -30.93 24.89
C ALA A 835 -11.06 -29.74 25.41
N CYS A 836 -11.27 -28.70 24.60
CA CYS A 836 -12.08 -27.53 24.99
C CYS A 836 -13.55 -27.88 25.20
N ARG A 837 -14.12 -28.79 24.38
CA ARG A 837 -15.50 -29.29 24.57
C ARG A 837 -15.69 -30.03 25.86
N THR A 838 -14.70 -30.82 26.28
CA THR A 838 -14.77 -31.57 27.57
C THR A 838 -14.57 -30.66 28.80
N ALA A 839 -13.82 -29.55 28.61
CA ALA A 839 -13.63 -28.57 29.69
C ALA A 839 -14.85 -27.64 29.87
N ALA A 840 -15.68 -27.48 28.85
CA ALA A 840 -16.83 -26.59 28.85
C ALA A 840 -18.08 -27.16 29.51
N ARG A 841 -17.96 -27.65 30.75
CA ARG A 841 -19.13 -28.04 31.59
C ARG A 841 -19.64 -26.86 32.44
N GLY A 842 -19.75 -25.68 31.83
CA GLY A 842 -20.32 -24.48 32.42
C GLY A 842 -20.70 -23.50 31.30
N PRO A 843 -21.51 -22.47 31.57
CA PRO A 843 -21.92 -21.56 30.53
C PRO A 843 -20.71 -20.90 29.90
N LEU A 844 -20.71 -20.89 28.60
CA LEU A 844 -19.65 -20.33 27.69
C LEU A 844 -19.40 -18.83 27.85
N ASP A 845 -20.00 -18.19 28.88
CA ASP A 845 -20.06 -16.74 29.03
C ASP A 845 -19.03 -16.12 29.97
N VAL A 846 -18.09 -16.91 30.51
CA VAL A 846 -17.05 -16.30 31.37
C VAL A 846 -15.74 -16.22 30.64
N MET A 847 -15.60 -15.17 29.85
CA MET A 847 -14.28 -14.74 29.40
C MET A 847 -13.55 -14.08 30.58
N PRO A 848 -12.27 -14.33 30.78
CA PRO A 848 -11.50 -13.51 31.70
C PRO A 848 -11.64 -12.06 31.32
N THR A 849 -12.10 -11.24 32.21
CA THR A 849 -12.13 -9.78 32.07
C THR A 849 -10.76 -9.34 31.58
N PRO A 850 -10.70 -8.52 30.53
CA PRO A 850 -9.42 -7.99 30.07
C PRO A 850 -8.74 -7.31 31.27
N VAL A 851 -7.51 -7.67 31.52
CA VAL A 851 -6.69 -6.96 32.50
C VAL A 851 -6.65 -5.53 32.03
N LYS A 852 -7.29 -4.63 32.74
CA LYS A 852 -7.29 -3.20 32.43
C LYS A 852 -5.83 -2.78 32.26
N ALA A 853 -5.44 -2.49 31.03
CA ALA A 853 -4.17 -1.83 30.78
C ALA A 853 -4.21 -0.53 31.58
N LYS A 854 -3.30 -0.37 32.52
CA LYS A 854 -3.13 0.89 33.22
C LYS A 854 -2.83 1.96 32.16
N ASN A 855 -3.78 2.88 32.01
CA ASN A 855 -3.69 4.08 31.16
C ASN A 855 -4.00 3.91 29.66
N SER A 856 -5.03 3.14 29.31
CA SER A 856 -5.70 3.37 28.03
C SER A 856 -6.94 4.24 28.29
N PRO A 857 -7.14 5.34 27.56
CA PRO A 857 -8.42 6.05 27.65
C PRO A 857 -9.51 5.06 27.18
N THR A 858 -10.50 4.87 28.04
CA THR A 858 -11.74 4.19 27.66
C THR A 858 -12.23 4.80 26.35
N ALA A 859 -12.47 3.97 25.36
CA ALA A 859 -13.11 4.40 24.12
C ALA A 859 -14.44 5.04 24.51
N THR A 860 -14.42 6.35 24.66
CA THR A 860 -15.65 7.12 24.82
C THR A 860 -16.21 7.33 23.42
N TRP A 861 -17.21 6.57 23.12
CA TRP A 861 -18.02 6.74 21.92
C TRP A 861 -18.75 8.07 22.05
N SER A 862 -18.26 9.12 21.40
CA SER A 862 -18.97 10.38 21.30
C SER A 862 -19.72 10.41 19.98
N ALA A 863 -21.03 10.26 20.06
CA ALA A 863 -21.90 10.60 18.94
C ALA A 863 -21.94 12.13 18.85
N ASP A 864 -21.29 12.71 17.88
CA ASP A 864 -21.41 14.13 17.58
C ASP A 864 -22.78 14.37 16.93
N ARG A 865 -23.72 14.78 17.76
CA ARG A 865 -25.01 15.30 17.28
C ARG A 865 -24.86 16.79 16.96
N SER A 866 -24.67 17.13 15.72
CA SER A 866 -24.89 18.49 15.24
C SER A 866 -26.33 18.60 14.75
N GLY A 867 -27.20 18.94 15.68
CA GLY A 867 -28.61 19.24 15.36
C GLY A 867 -29.09 20.39 16.21
N SER A 868 -29.35 21.49 15.59
CA SER A 868 -29.91 22.69 16.20
C SER A 868 -31.34 22.46 16.73
N ALA A 869 -31.58 22.73 17.98
CA ALA A 869 -32.96 23.00 18.43
C ALA A 869 -33.01 24.00 19.58
N ASN A 870 -33.77 25.01 19.37
CA ASN A 870 -34.09 26.08 20.29
C ASN A 870 -34.90 25.65 21.51
N SER A 871 -34.51 26.28 22.62
CA SER A 871 -35.34 26.80 23.72
C SER A 871 -36.42 25.95 24.37
N ALA A 872 -36.33 25.79 25.68
CA ALA A 872 -37.33 26.31 26.60
C ALA A 872 -36.95 26.04 28.06
N ARG A 873 -37.28 27.06 28.86
CA ARG A 873 -37.09 27.22 30.30
C ARG A 873 -37.77 26.15 31.18
N GLY A 874 -37.17 25.84 32.32
CA GLY A 874 -37.84 25.14 33.41
C GLY A 874 -37.01 25.04 34.69
N ARG A 875 -37.41 25.85 35.67
CA ARG A 875 -36.88 25.96 37.04
C ARG A 875 -37.10 24.69 37.89
N GLY A 876 -36.25 24.52 38.87
CA GLY A 876 -36.58 23.80 40.09
C GLY A 876 -35.42 22.98 40.67
N GLY A 877 -34.82 23.36 41.59
CA GLY A 877 -34.22 23.36 42.82
C GLY A 877 -34.42 22.07 43.66
N THR A 878 -33.39 21.65 44.30
CA THR A 878 -33.26 21.65 45.79
C THR A 878 -32.04 20.84 46.22
N ASN A 879 -31.42 21.38 47.19
CA ASN A 879 -30.28 20.92 47.98
C ASN A 879 -30.44 19.54 48.62
N SER A 880 -29.29 18.87 48.86
CA SER A 880 -29.01 18.49 50.27
C SER A 880 -27.57 18.03 50.42
N TYR A 881 -27.02 18.47 51.50
CA TYR A 881 -25.72 18.26 52.09
C TYR A 881 -25.48 16.82 52.60
N SER A 882 -24.22 16.41 52.70
CA SER A 882 -23.49 16.08 53.94
C SER A 882 -22.11 15.52 53.58
N ARG A 883 -21.11 16.16 54.02
CA ARG A 883 -20.23 16.18 55.16
C ARG A 883 -19.55 14.84 55.50
N GLY A 884 -18.25 14.94 55.52
CA GLY A 884 -17.32 14.49 56.53
C GLY A 884 -16.34 13.47 56.07
N GLY A 885 -15.11 13.49 56.28
CA GLY A 885 -14.13 14.17 57.08
C GLY A 885 -12.80 13.46 56.87
N SER A 886 -11.80 14.07 56.66
CA SER A 886 -10.66 14.61 57.37
C SER A 886 -9.64 13.59 57.90
N LYS A 887 -8.40 13.99 57.75
CA LYS A 887 -7.15 13.71 58.50
C LYS A 887 -6.31 12.56 58.02
N SER A 888 -4.99 12.60 58.01
CA SER A 888 -3.97 13.65 58.30
C SER A 888 -2.60 13.01 58.20
N TYR A 889 -1.60 13.76 57.80
CA TYR A 889 -0.15 13.73 58.17
C TYR A 889 0.56 12.40 58.33
N SER A 890 1.78 12.19 57.83
CA SER A 890 2.98 12.94 58.29
C SER A 890 4.23 12.62 57.42
N SER A 891 5.01 13.60 57.30
CA SER A 891 6.39 13.81 56.99
C SER A 891 7.42 12.82 57.58
N GLY A 892 8.50 12.62 56.83
CA GLY A 892 9.73 12.03 57.34
C GLY A 892 10.93 12.23 56.45
N TYR A 893 11.64 13.29 56.72
CA TYR A 893 12.99 13.50 56.21
C TYR A 893 13.98 12.49 56.80
N LYS A 894 14.97 12.01 56.07
CA LYS A 894 16.37 12.18 56.49
C LYS A 894 17.43 11.79 55.46
N ARG A 895 18.43 12.66 55.48
CA ARG A 895 19.72 12.74 54.82
C ARG A 895 20.67 11.58 55.09
N GLY A 896 21.57 11.35 54.13
CA GLY A 896 23.00 11.36 54.50
C GLY A 896 23.77 10.09 54.15
N GLY A 897 24.85 10.34 53.40
CA GLY A 897 26.06 9.58 53.64
C GLY A 897 26.75 9.02 52.39
N SER A 898 27.76 9.75 51.98
CA SER A 898 28.76 9.40 50.99
C SER A 898 29.65 8.24 51.44
N SER A 899 30.10 7.40 50.51
CA SER A 899 31.51 7.09 50.38
C SER A 899 31.84 6.16 49.19
N SER A 900 32.94 6.50 48.61
CA SER A 900 33.71 5.94 47.53
C SER A 900 34.10 4.48 47.63
N GLY A 901 34.20 3.79 46.48
CA GLY A 901 34.85 2.50 46.39
C GLY A 901 34.93 1.99 44.94
N ASN A 902 36.03 2.26 44.30
CA ASN A 902 36.43 1.66 43.03
C ASN A 902 36.62 0.13 43.15
N SER A 903 36.06 -0.61 42.23
CA SER A 903 36.68 -1.88 41.81
C SER A 903 36.23 -2.26 40.42
N TYR A 904 37.21 -2.44 39.55
CA TYR A 904 37.06 -3.01 38.21
C TYR A 904 36.65 -4.48 38.29
N SER A 905 35.62 -4.88 37.56
CA SER A 905 35.52 -6.25 37.14
C SER A 905 34.92 -6.35 35.74
N ARG A 906 35.61 -7.08 34.88
CA ARG A 906 35.26 -7.43 33.50
C ARG A 906 33.91 -8.13 33.45
N GLY A 907 32.96 -7.51 32.79
CA GLY A 907 31.67 -8.09 32.42
C GLY A 907 31.80 -8.98 31.19
N GLY A 908 31.57 -10.26 31.37
CA GLY A 908 31.51 -11.18 30.26
C GLY A 908 30.18 -11.04 29.47
N TYR A 909 30.29 -10.98 28.16
CA TYR A 909 29.17 -11.08 27.24
C TYR A 909 28.50 -12.43 27.36
N LYS A 910 27.31 -12.52 27.86
CA LYS A 910 26.47 -13.72 27.70
C LYS A 910 25.83 -13.65 26.30
N ARG A 911 26.33 -14.45 25.40
CA ARG A 911 25.68 -14.83 24.17
C ARG A 911 24.43 -15.64 24.52
N GLY A 912 23.26 -15.08 24.24
CA GLY A 912 22.04 -15.86 24.19
C GLY A 912 22.09 -16.77 22.97
N ARG A 913 22.38 -18.05 23.19
CA ARG A 913 22.18 -19.07 22.17
C ARG A 913 20.68 -19.29 22.03
N GLY A 914 20.10 -18.81 20.96
CA GLY A 914 18.87 -19.35 20.45
C GLY A 914 19.19 -20.74 19.92
N SER A 915 18.78 -21.77 20.62
CA SER A 915 18.94 -23.14 20.14
C SER A 915 17.90 -23.36 19.04
N TYR A 916 18.33 -23.36 17.81
CA TYR A 916 17.59 -24.07 16.77
C TYR A 916 17.72 -25.56 17.09
N GLY A 917 16.63 -26.18 17.46
CA GLY A 917 16.60 -27.62 17.64
C GLY A 917 16.93 -28.30 16.31
N SER A 918 17.96 -29.09 16.34
CA SER A 918 18.31 -29.92 15.19
C SER A 918 17.22 -30.95 14.94
N TYR A 919 16.50 -30.81 13.88
CA TYR A 919 15.60 -31.87 13.41
C TYR A 919 16.44 -32.91 12.64
N ARG A 920 16.47 -34.11 13.16
CA ARG A 920 16.94 -35.30 12.41
C ARG A 920 15.82 -35.83 11.55
#